data_18c2bed03d91f6a8dcc2ebf39ab377ff
#
_entry.id   18c2bed03d91f6a8dcc2ebf39ab377ff
#
_cell.length_a   1.000
_cell.length_b   1.000
_cell.length_c   1.000
_cell.angle_alpha   90.00
_cell.angle_beta   90.00
_cell.angle_gamma   90.00
#
_symmetry.space_group_name_H-M   'P 1'
#
loop_
_entity.id
_entity.type
_entity.pdbx_description
1 polymer ?
#
loop_
_entity_poly.entity_id
_entity_poly.type
_entity_poly.pdbx_seq_one_letter_code
_entity_poly.pdbx_strand_id
1 'polypeptide(L)'
;MKRLLFIPLMFCALLCMAQNKVTVSPAKSMEKAVSGHYAGWIKNQLSTYGGCNFNENGEKIYYPKAYGASVQVPDGVVYIGGMDAQTSLAECTFINAKDSTSTSLASLPKALDNFAATYDDGYIWVAGGRTNGVPNKEVYCLPFPGGKAWSVAAILPDECRMQPCLAVQNTNYGKALFVFGGYQSKDEGLTPKVHTDGVYMSIAELKKGDAEPTKWKRTSQTLAWATNGERVQHLQAIVGTTCTPIGYSHVMFFGGVNHDIFLSAIKGQQDDQYPNHEPEWYKFRKDVLIYHTVTDSWGLLPGDERLARAGAGLTPEAEGGWSYSGGETKPRVRSNDVTHIEVSNEKDFGWINWTILIIYLAAMLGMGFYFMRKDKGSEDFFKGGGRIPWWAAGISIYATMLSAITYMTIPAKAYNTDWTYYPMLWMILLVSFPVIKYYLPYFRKLNVTSAYEILEKRFNLFTRMLASTLFCVFMIVRMAIVLYLPSLALTAVTGIDIYTCIVLMGLITIIYCTMGGVTAVIWGDVVQGIILVFGALFAVVYLAMGTEGGISGCIEIALENDKLRLFDFSNSWSQATWWVIILGGLANNLISYTSDQTVIQRYLTTSDEKSAGRSILINGLMSVFVSVAFYMIGTGLFTFYKTHPAELDVTMQQSDAIFPFFMMSQMPAGVAGALIAAIFAATMSTISSNINSVATAFSIDFWKRFRPSTSDTKLVVVARWASVVSGMVGLLLALFMATWEIQSFLDFFNEALGLLTSGLGGLFFIAVFMKRVKGYAALTGFIVGEAVVFWMSEYTDANFLLFGAIGMVVSIVVAWMLSLGSYLKSSK
;
A
#
# COMPACT_ATOMS: atom_id res chain seq x y z
N MET A 1 -9.45 15.75 43.44
CA MET A 1 -9.13 15.75 42.00
C MET A 1 -8.17 14.66 41.57
N LYS A 2 -7.55 13.84 42.43
CA LYS A 2 -6.65 12.72 42.04
C LYS A 2 -7.36 11.35 41.90
N ARG A 3 -8.67 11.25 42.19
CA ARG A 3 -9.43 9.99 42.07
C ARG A 3 -10.35 9.88 40.85
N LEU A 4 -10.46 10.94 40.02
CA LEU A 4 -11.28 10.92 38.82
C LEU A 4 -10.46 10.60 37.53
N LEU A 5 -9.13 10.51 37.63
CA LEU A 5 -8.24 10.13 36.55
C LEU A 5 -7.93 8.61 36.49
N PHE A 6 -8.40 7.83 37.48
CA PHE A 6 -8.13 6.38 37.56
C PHE A 6 -9.23 5.48 36.99
N ILE A 7 -10.39 6.04 36.65
CA ILE A 7 -11.52 5.24 36.09
C ILE A 7 -11.28 4.86 34.63
N PRO A 8 -10.58 5.63 33.76
CA PRO A 8 -10.26 5.16 32.41
C PRO A 8 -9.19 4.06 32.34
N LEU A 9 -8.33 3.93 33.35
CA LEU A 9 -7.25 2.92 33.38
C LEU A 9 -7.71 1.51 33.79
N MET A 10 -8.90 1.36 34.34
CA MET A 10 -9.46 0.04 34.70
C MET A 10 -10.20 -0.67 33.57
N PHE A 11 -10.38 0.00 32.41
CA PHE A 11 -10.87 -0.63 31.16
C PHE A 11 -9.73 -1.20 30.30
N CYS A 12 -8.50 -1.18 30.78
CA CYS A 12 -7.29 -1.60 30.07
C CYS A 12 -7.02 -3.11 30.01
N ALA A 13 -8.01 -3.98 30.18
CA ALA A 13 -7.74 -5.43 30.32
C ALA A 13 -8.41 -6.33 29.26
N LEU A 14 -8.78 -5.80 28.11
CA LEU A 14 -9.14 -6.60 26.93
C LEU A 14 -8.44 -5.99 25.72
N LEU A 15 -7.11 -6.14 25.67
CA LEU A 15 -6.35 -6.01 24.44
C LEU A 15 -6.77 -7.18 23.54
N CYS A 16 -7.51 -6.92 22.48
CA CYS A 16 -7.58 -7.82 21.35
C CYS A 16 -6.19 -7.78 20.69
N MET A 17 -5.25 -8.57 21.20
CA MET A 17 -3.96 -8.73 20.54
C MET A 17 -4.16 -9.58 19.29
N ALA A 18 -4.27 -8.96 18.14
CA ALA A 18 -4.06 -9.65 16.87
C ALA A 18 -2.61 -10.16 16.88
N GLN A 19 -2.41 -11.46 17.06
CA GLN A 19 -1.10 -12.08 17.06
C GLN A 19 -0.91 -12.96 15.83
N ASN A 20 0.27 -12.86 15.24
CA ASN A 20 0.69 -13.82 14.22
C ASN A 20 0.71 -15.22 14.84
N LYS A 21 -0.05 -16.15 14.28
CA LYS A 21 -0.14 -17.53 14.72
C LYS A 21 0.46 -18.43 13.65
N VAL A 22 1.52 -19.12 14.01
CA VAL A 22 2.12 -20.17 13.20
C VAL A 22 1.54 -21.51 13.66
N THR A 23 0.72 -22.13 12.82
CA THR A 23 0.15 -23.44 13.07
C THR A 23 0.96 -24.49 12.33
N VAL A 24 1.37 -25.53 13.05
CA VAL A 24 2.24 -26.58 12.53
C VAL A 24 1.57 -27.92 12.78
N SER A 25 1.29 -28.67 11.71
CA SER A 25 0.65 -29.99 11.78
C SER A 25 1.44 -31.04 11.01
N PRO A 26 1.46 -32.30 11.45
CA PRO A 26 2.13 -33.38 10.71
C PRO A 26 1.39 -33.68 9.41
N ALA A 27 2.15 -33.93 8.35
CA ALA A 27 1.66 -34.42 7.07
C ALA A 27 2.22 -35.81 6.75
N LYS A 28 1.90 -36.36 5.60
CA LYS A 28 2.40 -37.68 5.18
C LYS A 28 3.90 -37.63 4.98
N SER A 29 4.65 -38.44 5.74
CA SER A 29 6.11 -38.55 5.64
C SER A 29 6.61 -38.96 4.27
N MET A 30 7.79 -38.54 3.90
CA MET A 30 8.50 -39.01 2.70
C MET A 30 8.93 -40.46 2.82
N GLU A 31 9.17 -41.15 1.70
CA GLU A 31 9.68 -42.49 1.67
C GLU A 31 11.11 -42.63 2.23
N LYS A 32 11.94 -41.60 2.05
CA LYS A 32 13.34 -41.56 2.46
C LYS A 32 13.64 -40.37 3.37
N ALA A 33 14.42 -40.62 4.39
CA ALA A 33 15.00 -39.57 5.20
C ALA A 33 16.15 -38.89 4.43
N VAL A 34 16.01 -37.62 4.07
CA VAL A 34 16.97 -36.88 3.25
C VAL A 34 17.09 -35.41 3.66
N SER A 35 18.25 -34.81 3.31
CA SER A 35 18.46 -33.37 3.38
C SER A 35 19.01 -32.87 2.05
N GLY A 36 18.79 -31.57 1.77
CA GLY A 36 19.22 -30.96 0.49
C GLY A 36 18.51 -31.54 -0.75
N HIS A 37 17.32 -32.08 -0.58
CA HIS A 37 16.47 -32.58 -1.65
C HIS A 37 15.73 -31.45 -2.37
N TYR A 38 15.22 -31.75 -3.55
CA TYR A 38 14.31 -30.88 -4.29
C TYR A 38 12.86 -31.20 -3.88
N ALA A 39 12.06 -30.17 -3.74
CA ALA A 39 10.65 -30.31 -3.40
C ALA A 39 9.79 -29.38 -4.26
N GLY A 40 8.60 -29.83 -4.64
CA GLY A 40 7.66 -29.03 -5.43
C GLY A 40 6.24 -29.54 -5.28
N TRP A 41 5.26 -28.70 -5.53
CA TRP A 41 3.85 -29.04 -5.51
C TRP A 41 3.40 -29.42 -6.92
N ILE A 42 3.12 -30.71 -7.12
CA ILE A 42 2.77 -31.31 -8.43
C ILE A 42 1.51 -32.16 -8.25
N LYS A 43 0.51 -32.01 -9.12
CA LYS A 43 -0.77 -32.75 -9.06
C LYS A 43 -1.44 -32.67 -7.67
N ASN A 44 -1.42 -31.51 -7.07
CA ASN A 44 -1.99 -31.25 -5.73
C ASN A 44 -1.37 -32.11 -4.61
N GLN A 45 -0.11 -32.47 -4.75
CA GLN A 45 0.62 -33.19 -3.70
C GLN A 45 2.11 -32.79 -3.70
N LEU A 46 2.75 -32.94 -2.55
CA LEU A 46 4.19 -32.73 -2.41
C LEU A 46 4.92 -33.82 -3.20
N SER A 47 5.78 -33.39 -4.12
CA SER A 47 6.71 -34.25 -4.84
C SER A 47 8.13 -33.92 -4.42
N THR A 48 8.89 -34.94 -4.03
CA THR A 48 10.28 -34.78 -3.59
C THR A 48 11.22 -35.59 -4.50
N TYR A 49 12.41 -35.06 -4.76
CA TYR A 49 13.41 -35.69 -5.60
C TYR A 49 14.83 -35.45 -5.07
N GLY A 50 15.68 -36.46 -5.14
CA GLY A 50 17.07 -36.30 -4.74
C GLY A 50 17.28 -36.23 -3.23
N GLY A 51 18.34 -35.52 -2.85
CA GLY A 51 18.79 -35.37 -1.48
C GLY A 51 19.93 -36.33 -1.12
N CYS A 52 20.41 -36.23 0.10
CA CYS A 52 21.44 -37.11 0.62
C CYS A 52 21.12 -37.62 2.03
N ASN A 53 21.72 -38.77 2.36
CA ASN A 53 21.73 -39.36 3.70
C ASN A 53 23.13 -39.91 4.00
N PHE A 54 23.30 -40.59 5.12
CA PHE A 54 24.48 -41.33 5.52
C PHE A 54 24.18 -42.81 5.66
N ASN A 55 25.10 -43.69 5.26
CA ASN A 55 25.00 -45.14 5.50
C ASN A 55 25.43 -45.48 6.93
N GLU A 56 25.33 -46.73 7.30
CA GLU A 56 25.73 -47.26 8.58
C GLU A 56 27.22 -47.02 8.92
N ASN A 57 28.05 -46.89 7.90
CA ASN A 57 29.49 -46.57 8.01
C ASN A 57 29.77 -45.08 8.15
N GLY A 58 28.75 -44.22 8.12
CA GLY A 58 28.88 -42.78 8.17
C GLY A 58 29.31 -42.13 6.83
N GLU A 59 29.28 -42.87 5.72
CA GLU A 59 29.54 -42.34 4.38
C GLU A 59 28.31 -41.70 3.78
N LYS A 60 28.48 -40.57 3.12
CA LYS A 60 27.39 -39.79 2.52
C LYS A 60 26.91 -40.40 1.22
N ILE A 61 25.61 -40.67 1.11
CA ILE A 61 24.96 -41.22 -0.08
C ILE A 61 24.06 -40.16 -0.73
N TYR A 62 24.15 -40.01 -2.06
CA TYR A 62 23.33 -39.12 -2.87
C TYR A 62 22.23 -39.89 -3.62
N TYR A 63 21.00 -39.32 -3.76
CA TYR A 63 19.81 -39.91 -4.39
C TYR A 63 19.20 -39.02 -5.52
N PRO A 64 19.66 -39.03 -6.75
CA PRO A 64 21.02 -39.16 -7.23
C PRO A 64 21.84 -37.87 -7.05
N LYS A 65 21.17 -36.73 -6.78
CA LYS A 65 21.78 -35.43 -6.57
C LYS A 65 21.16 -34.69 -5.39
N ALA A 66 21.89 -33.77 -4.77
CA ALA A 66 21.48 -32.98 -3.64
C ALA A 66 22.01 -31.54 -3.69
N TYR A 67 21.59 -30.69 -2.76
CA TYR A 67 22.08 -29.32 -2.55
C TYR A 67 21.96 -28.38 -3.77
N GLY A 68 21.01 -28.66 -4.65
CA GLY A 68 20.49 -27.71 -5.62
C GLY A 68 19.33 -26.91 -5.07
N ALA A 69 18.63 -26.20 -5.93
CA ALA A 69 17.44 -25.46 -5.59
C ALA A 69 16.21 -25.99 -6.33
N SER A 70 15.05 -25.91 -5.69
CA SER A 70 13.74 -26.08 -6.31
C SER A 70 12.95 -24.79 -6.21
N VAL A 71 12.31 -24.38 -7.29
CA VAL A 71 11.55 -23.14 -7.38
C VAL A 71 10.17 -23.43 -7.93
N GLN A 72 9.13 -23.17 -7.12
CA GLN A 72 7.74 -23.27 -7.59
C GLN A 72 7.45 -22.10 -8.54
N VAL A 73 6.89 -22.44 -9.70
CA VAL A 73 6.46 -21.48 -10.73
C VAL A 73 4.98 -21.74 -11.05
N PRO A 74 4.26 -20.82 -11.71
CA PRO A 74 2.80 -20.93 -11.89
C PRO A 74 2.31 -22.27 -12.46
N ASP A 75 3.07 -22.85 -13.41
CA ASP A 75 2.67 -24.09 -14.10
C ASP A 75 3.43 -25.34 -13.63
N GLY A 76 4.25 -25.25 -12.58
CA GLY A 76 5.04 -26.38 -12.10
C GLY A 76 6.21 -26.01 -11.21
N VAL A 77 7.25 -26.83 -11.23
CA VAL A 77 8.45 -26.63 -10.44
C VAL A 77 9.71 -26.74 -11.31
N VAL A 78 10.70 -25.88 -11.03
CA VAL A 78 12.01 -25.95 -11.69
C VAL A 78 13.05 -26.45 -10.70
N TYR A 79 13.73 -27.56 -11.08
CA TYR A 79 14.88 -28.10 -10.36
C TYR A 79 16.16 -27.57 -10.99
N ILE A 80 17.06 -27.00 -10.19
CA ILE A 80 18.24 -26.26 -10.67
C ILE A 80 19.49 -26.83 -10.00
N GLY A 81 20.51 -27.17 -10.80
CA GLY A 81 21.84 -27.51 -10.36
C GLY A 81 21.94 -28.59 -9.27
N GLY A 82 22.79 -28.36 -8.28
CA GLY A 82 23.09 -29.25 -7.18
C GLY A 82 24.43 -29.95 -7.38
N MET A 83 24.65 -31.04 -6.68
CA MET A 83 25.82 -31.90 -6.83
C MET A 83 25.47 -33.37 -6.76
N ASP A 84 26.24 -34.18 -7.43
CA ASP A 84 26.30 -35.63 -7.21
C ASP A 84 27.41 -35.98 -6.21
N ALA A 85 27.81 -37.24 -6.19
CA ALA A 85 28.90 -37.67 -5.27
C ALA A 85 30.29 -37.07 -5.63
N GLN A 86 30.45 -36.48 -6.81
CA GLN A 86 31.78 -36.10 -7.34
C GLN A 86 31.84 -34.61 -7.72
N THR A 87 30.78 -34.06 -8.37
CA THR A 87 30.86 -32.75 -9.01
C THR A 87 29.61 -31.93 -8.80
N SER A 88 29.74 -30.59 -8.87
CA SER A 88 28.63 -29.66 -8.99
C SER A 88 27.97 -29.84 -10.38
N LEU A 89 26.66 -29.57 -10.48
CA LEU A 89 25.84 -29.76 -11.66
C LEU A 89 25.29 -28.44 -12.19
N ALA A 90 25.08 -28.34 -13.51
CA ALA A 90 24.52 -27.16 -14.14
C ALA A 90 23.10 -27.38 -14.71
N GLU A 91 22.60 -28.61 -14.64
CA GLU A 91 21.32 -29.00 -15.23
C GLU A 91 20.14 -28.25 -14.61
N CYS A 92 19.20 -27.80 -15.47
CA CYS A 92 17.93 -27.21 -15.05
C CYS A 92 16.78 -28.00 -15.71
N THR A 93 15.80 -28.42 -14.93
CA THR A 93 14.66 -29.22 -15.37
C THR A 93 13.36 -28.62 -14.87
N PHE A 94 12.45 -28.33 -15.79
CA PHE A 94 11.07 -27.94 -15.46
C PHE A 94 10.17 -29.20 -15.42
N ILE A 95 9.38 -29.32 -14.36
CA ILE A 95 8.36 -30.37 -14.19
C ILE A 95 6.99 -29.67 -14.20
N ASN A 96 6.16 -30.03 -15.16
CA ASN A 96 4.82 -29.48 -15.26
C ASN A 96 3.92 -30.03 -14.16
N ALA A 97 3.17 -29.15 -13.48
CA ALA A 97 2.31 -29.53 -12.35
C ALA A 97 1.09 -30.35 -12.76
N LYS A 98 0.61 -30.26 -14.01
CA LYS A 98 -0.63 -30.91 -14.47
C LYS A 98 -0.40 -32.36 -14.88
N ASP A 99 0.64 -32.62 -15.67
CA ASP A 99 0.87 -33.93 -16.29
C ASP A 99 2.17 -34.61 -15.81
N SER A 100 3.00 -33.92 -15.03
CA SER A 100 4.32 -34.35 -14.56
C SER A 100 5.36 -34.56 -15.69
N THR A 101 5.14 -33.97 -16.85
CA THR A 101 6.14 -34.00 -17.92
C THR A 101 7.37 -33.20 -17.52
N SER A 102 8.56 -33.72 -17.87
CA SER A 102 9.81 -33.03 -17.62
C SER A 102 10.36 -32.40 -18.89
N THR A 103 10.80 -31.19 -18.82
CA THR A 103 11.41 -30.45 -19.93
C THR A 103 12.76 -29.88 -19.48
N SER A 104 13.82 -30.13 -20.27
CA SER A 104 15.12 -29.52 -20.00
C SER A 104 15.08 -28.03 -20.31
N LEU A 105 15.57 -27.21 -19.38
CA LEU A 105 15.77 -25.78 -19.56
C LEU A 105 17.24 -25.47 -19.89
N ALA A 106 17.54 -24.20 -20.17
CA ALA A 106 18.91 -23.74 -20.31
C ALA A 106 19.71 -24.07 -19.04
N SER A 107 20.87 -24.73 -19.21
CA SER A 107 21.79 -25.04 -18.10
C SER A 107 22.38 -23.76 -17.51
N LEU A 108 22.70 -23.77 -16.20
CA LEU A 108 23.43 -22.70 -15.56
C LEU A 108 24.76 -22.42 -16.28
N PRO A 109 25.22 -21.17 -16.35
CA PRO A 109 26.51 -20.82 -16.93
C PRO A 109 27.70 -21.50 -16.23
N LYS A 110 27.57 -21.80 -14.95
CA LYS A 110 28.49 -22.56 -14.12
C LYS A 110 27.73 -23.63 -13.35
N ALA A 111 28.30 -24.80 -13.19
CA ALA A 111 27.75 -25.83 -12.32
C ALA A 111 27.77 -25.33 -10.87
N LEU A 112 26.66 -25.39 -10.18
CA LEU A 112 26.51 -24.83 -8.80
C LEU A 112 25.92 -25.83 -7.83
N ASP A 113 26.44 -25.80 -6.62
CA ASP A 113 25.88 -26.46 -5.44
C ASP A 113 25.80 -25.49 -4.24
N ASN A 114 24.91 -25.77 -3.27
CA ASN A 114 24.70 -25.01 -2.05
C ASN A 114 24.38 -23.51 -2.28
N PHE A 115 23.70 -23.21 -3.36
CA PHE A 115 23.16 -21.88 -3.70
C PHE A 115 21.66 -21.78 -3.35
N ALA A 116 21.08 -20.61 -3.54
CA ALA A 116 19.64 -20.41 -3.44
C ALA A 116 19.04 -19.91 -4.75
N ALA A 117 17.73 -20.17 -4.94
CA ALA A 117 16.98 -19.68 -6.07
C ALA A 117 15.58 -19.22 -5.63
N THR A 118 15.00 -18.28 -6.39
CA THR A 118 13.64 -17.80 -6.21
C THR A 118 13.02 -17.40 -7.54
N TYR A 119 11.68 -17.41 -7.61
CA TYR A 119 10.91 -16.93 -8.76
C TYR A 119 10.10 -15.69 -8.38
N ASP A 120 10.13 -14.68 -9.22
CA ASP A 120 9.23 -13.53 -9.11
C ASP A 120 8.99 -12.94 -10.50
N ASP A 121 7.73 -12.66 -10.79
CA ASP A 121 7.28 -11.87 -11.95
C ASP A 121 7.97 -12.23 -13.28
N GLY A 122 7.93 -13.53 -13.63
CA GLY A 122 8.46 -14.02 -14.90
C GLY A 122 9.99 -14.22 -14.94
N TYR A 123 10.68 -14.22 -13.78
CA TYR A 123 12.13 -14.41 -13.71
C TYR A 123 12.50 -15.38 -12.61
N ILE A 124 13.44 -16.28 -12.91
CA ILE A 124 14.12 -17.14 -11.95
C ILE A 124 15.47 -16.50 -11.64
N TRP A 125 15.76 -16.31 -10.36
CA TRP A 125 16.99 -15.74 -9.82
C TRP A 125 17.76 -16.79 -9.07
N VAL A 126 19.11 -16.78 -9.23
CA VAL A 126 20.04 -17.71 -8.56
C VAL A 126 21.21 -16.90 -7.99
N ALA A 127 21.58 -17.16 -6.74
CA ALA A 127 22.71 -16.48 -6.09
C ALA A 127 23.42 -17.35 -5.06
N GLY A 128 24.71 -17.07 -4.84
CA GLY A 128 25.55 -17.75 -3.87
C GLY A 128 26.02 -19.14 -4.32
N GLY A 129 26.42 -19.97 -3.34
CA GLY A 129 26.93 -21.32 -3.59
C GLY A 129 28.36 -21.37 -4.13
N ARG A 130 28.72 -22.52 -4.70
CA ARG A 130 30.08 -22.77 -5.23
C ARG A 130 30.04 -23.69 -6.45
N THR A 131 31.16 -23.75 -7.17
CA THR A 131 31.44 -24.68 -8.27
C THR A 131 32.63 -25.55 -7.87
N ASN A 132 32.41 -26.81 -7.54
CA ASN A 132 33.50 -27.74 -7.17
C ASN A 132 34.44 -27.14 -6.08
N GLY A 133 33.91 -26.56 -5.04
CA GLY A 133 34.67 -25.91 -3.97
C GLY A 133 35.07 -24.46 -4.21
N VAL A 134 34.90 -23.89 -5.38
CA VAL A 134 35.24 -22.49 -5.70
C VAL A 134 33.98 -21.62 -5.48
N PRO A 135 34.06 -20.57 -4.66
CA PRO A 135 32.91 -19.69 -4.39
C PRO A 135 32.34 -19.03 -5.66
N ASN A 136 31.02 -18.96 -5.77
CA ASN A 136 30.31 -18.20 -6.79
C ASN A 136 29.87 -16.83 -6.25
N LYS A 137 30.24 -15.76 -6.98
CA LYS A 137 29.82 -14.38 -6.69
C LYS A 137 28.76 -13.86 -7.65
N GLU A 138 28.51 -14.55 -8.75
CA GLU A 138 27.59 -14.09 -9.79
C GLU A 138 26.15 -14.38 -9.40
N VAL A 139 25.27 -13.42 -9.67
CA VAL A 139 23.82 -13.56 -9.57
C VAL A 139 23.30 -13.79 -10.98
N TYR A 140 22.62 -14.91 -11.18
CA TYR A 140 22.06 -15.29 -12.47
C TYR A 140 20.57 -15.03 -12.54
N CYS A 141 20.10 -14.72 -13.75
CA CYS A 141 18.72 -14.47 -14.06
C CYS A 141 18.31 -15.24 -15.33
N LEU A 142 17.14 -15.90 -15.27
CA LEU A 142 16.52 -16.57 -16.42
C LEU A 142 15.07 -16.07 -16.57
N PRO A 143 14.68 -15.46 -17.71
CA PRO A 143 13.28 -15.22 -18.00
C PRO A 143 12.50 -16.54 -18.08
N PHE A 144 11.36 -16.66 -17.41
CA PHE A 144 10.54 -17.87 -17.38
C PHE A 144 9.03 -17.51 -17.45
N PRO A 145 8.27 -18.15 -18.36
CA PRO A 145 8.66 -19.15 -19.35
C PRO A 145 9.39 -18.55 -20.57
N GLY A 146 10.17 -19.39 -21.26
CA GLY A 146 10.72 -19.08 -22.58
C GLY A 146 12.14 -18.56 -22.64
N GLY A 147 12.85 -18.38 -21.53
CA GLY A 147 14.26 -17.99 -21.49
C GLY A 147 15.16 -19.05 -22.12
N LYS A 148 15.98 -18.64 -23.12
CA LYS A 148 16.91 -19.54 -23.85
C LYS A 148 18.30 -19.61 -23.25
N ALA A 149 18.65 -18.65 -22.38
CA ALA A 149 19.96 -18.59 -21.73
C ALA A 149 19.86 -17.79 -20.43
N TRP A 150 20.68 -18.14 -19.45
CA TRP A 150 20.91 -17.38 -18.23
C TRP A 150 21.78 -16.15 -18.55
N SER A 151 21.50 -15.05 -17.87
CA SER A 151 22.32 -13.84 -17.90
C SER A 151 22.89 -13.56 -16.49
N VAL A 152 24.05 -12.92 -16.45
CA VAL A 152 24.62 -12.38 -15.20
C VAL A 152 23.94 -11.04 -14.95
N ALA A 153 23.20 -10.94 -13.85
CA ALA A 153 22.49 -9.72 -13.46
C ALA A 153 23.34 -8.82 -12.56
N ALA A 154 24.16 -9.41 -11.70
CA ALA A 154 25.02 -8.67 -10.77
C ALA A 154 26.15 -9.55 -10.22
N ILE A 155 27.08 -8.92 -9.49
CA ILE A 155 28.11 -9.57 -8.69
C ILE A 155 27.86 -9.26 -7.22
N LEU A 156 27.87 -10.30 -6.36
CA LEU A 156 27.69 -10.15 -4.91
C LEU A 156 28.87 -9.39 -4.27
N PRO A 157 28.63 -8.59 -3.26
CA PRO A 157 29.70 -7.83 -2.56
C PRO A 157 30.55 -8.70 -1.62
N ASP A 158 30.02 -9.87 -1.22
CA ASP A 158 30.72 -10.80 -0.33
C ASP A 158 31.52 -11.83 -1.11
N GLU A 159 32.57 -12.38 -0.45
CA GLU A 159 33.45 -13.36 -1.09
C GLU A 159 32.74 -14.69 -1.33
N CYS A 160 31.91 -15.13 -0.40
CA CYS A 160 31.18 -16.37 -0.47
C CYS A 160 29.93 -16.33 0.42
N ARG A 161 28.84 -16.88 -0.09
CA ARG A 161 27.61 -17.17 0.71
C ARG A 161 27.13 -18.58 0.33
N MET A 162 27.53 -19.57 1.15
CA MET A 162 27.07 -20.95 1.05
C MET A 162 25.76 -21.12 1.77
N GLN A 163 24.81 -21.83 1.16
CA GLN A 163 23.45 -22.03 1.72
C GLN A 163 22.77 -20.71 2.17
N PRO A 164 22.77 -19.68 1.32
CA PRO A 164 22.02 -18.48 1.63
C PRO A 164 20.52 -18.72 1.47
N CYS A 165 19.69 -17.77 1.91
CA CYS A 165 18.30 -17.67 1.55
C CYS A 165 18.10 -16.57 0.53
N LEU A 166 17.25 -16.80 -0.48
CA LEU A 166 16.97 -15.86 -1.56
C LEU A 166 15.49 -15.56 -1.63
N ALA A 167 15.13 -14.28 -1.63
CA ALA A 167 13.75 -13.85 -1.75
C ALA A 167 13.65 -12.53 -2.52
N VAL A 168 12.54 -12.35 -3.24
CA VAL A 168 12.15 -11.05 -3.79
C VAL A 168 11.01 -10.50 -2.96
N GLN A 169 11.16 -9.26 -2.47
CA GLN A 169 10.12 -8.61 -1.67
C GLN A 169 10.13 -7.09 -1.90
N ASN A 170 8.99 -6.43 -1.57
CA ASN A 170 8.86 -4.99 -1.66
C ASN A 170 9.72 -4.30 -0.60
N THR A 171 10.28 -3.17 -0.98
CA THR A 171 10.99 -2.23 -0.11
C THR A 171 10.31 -0.87 -0.18
N ASN A 172 10.87 0.12 0.51
CA ASN A 172 10.43 1.53 0.44
C ASN A 172 10.47 2.11 -0.99
N TYR A 173 11.24 1.51 -1.89
CA TYR A 173 11.53 2.02 -3.24
C TYR A 173 11.23 1.00 -4.35
N GLY A 174 10.33 0.05 -4.09
CA GLY A 174 9.95 -1.00 -5.03
C GLY A 174 10.55 -2.37 -4.69
N LYS A 175 10.35 -3.36 -5.56
CA LYS A 175 10.84 -4.73 -5.36
C LYS A 175 12.36 -4.81 -5.40
N ALA A 176 12.92 -5.61 -4.51
CA ALA A 176 14.34 -5.93 -4.45
C ALA A 176 14.57 -7.44 -4.27
N LEU A 177 15.67 -7.92 -4.81
CA LEU A 177 16.21 -9.24 -4.57
C LEU A 177 17.09 -9.19 -3.33
N PHE A 178 16.79 -10.04 -2.36
CA PHE A 178 17.53 -10.21 -1.11
C PHE A 178 18.28 -11.52 -1.10
N VAL A 179 19.54 -11.47 -0.65
CA VAL A 179 20.39 -12.63 -0.39
C VAL A 179 20.75 -12.61 1.08
N PHE A 180 20.10 -13.44 1.89
CA PHE A 180 20.26 -13.47 3.34
C PHE A 180 21.21 -14.56 3.80
N GLY A 181 22.00 -14.25 4.82
CA GLY A 181 22.79 -15.23 5.56
C GLY A 181 23.82 -15.98 4.71
N GLY A 182 23.91 -17.27 4.96
CA GLY A 182 24.94 -18.13 4.42
C GLY A 182 26.22 -18.12 5.23
N TYR A 183 27.20 -18.93 4.82
CA TYR A 183 28.51 -19.05 5.48
C TYR A 183 29.65 -19.17 4.46
N GLN A 184 30.86 -19.06 4.94
CA GLN A 184 32.11 -19.40 4.25
C GLN A 184 33.00 -20.19 5.22
N SER A 185 33.83 -21.09 4.66
CA SER A 185 34.67 -21.96 5.46
C SER A 185 36.08 -22.12 4.86
N LYS A 186 36.89 -22.88 5.56
CA LYS A 186 38.24 -23.25 5.08
C LYS A 186 38.19 -24.14 3.82
N ASP A 187 37.08 -24.85 3.60
CA ASP A 187 36.92 -25.73 2.43
C ASP A 187 36.90 -24.92 1.13
N GLU A 188 36.45 -23.65 1.20
CA GLU A 188 36.49 -22.69 0.09
C GLU A 188 37.80 -21.84 0.08
N GLY A 189 38.77 -22.14 0.96
CA GLY A 189 39.99 -21.36 1.11
C GLY A 189 39.82 -20.03 1.82
N LEU A 190 38.71 -19.82 2.53
CA LEU A 190 38.32 -18.56 3.15
C LEU A 190 38.38 -18.64 4.70
N THR A 191 38.43 -17.48 5.32
CA THR A 191 38.28 -17.39 6.78
C THR A 191 36.85 -17.77 7.19
N PRO A 192 36.66 -18.73 8.11
CA PRO A 192 35.35 -19.17 8.54
C PRO A 192 34.49 -18.04 9.09
N LYS A 193 33.29 -17.85 8.53
CA LYS A 193 32.34 -16.82 8.92
C LYS A 193 30.92 -17.29 8.67
N VAL A 194 30.01 -16.94 9.57
CA VAL A 194 28.55 -17.01 9.38
C VAL A 194 28.06 -15.59 9.11
N HIS A 195 27.37 -15.39 7.98
CA HIS A 195 26.79 -14.10 7.67
C HIS A 195 25.48 -13.93 8.47
N THR A 196 25.42 -12.86 9.25
CA THR A 196 24.28 -12.49 10.09
C THR A 196 23.54 -11.27 9.56
N ASP A 197 23.69 -11.01 8.27
CA ASP A 197 23.02 -9.95 7.52
C ASP A 197 22.50 -10.49 6.19
N GLY A 198 21.77 -9.66 5.46
CA GLY A 198 21.46 -9.83 4.06
C GLY A 198 22.08 -8.72 3.22
N VAL A 199 22.14 -8.95 1.91
CA VAL A 199 22.42 -7.93 0.90
C VAL A 199 21.24 -7.88 -0.05
N TYR A 200 20.90 -6.67 -0.54
CA TYR A 200 19.78 -6.53 -1.46
C TYR A 200 20.03 -5.48 -2.54
N MET A 201 19.41 -5.69 -3.70
CA MET A 201 19.45 -4.76 -4.83
C MET A 201 18.08 -4.69 -5.51
N SER A 202 17.71 -3.50 -5.99
CA SER A 202 16.46 -3.30 -6.73
C SER A 202 16.38 -4.19 -7.97
N ILE A 203 15.22 -4.81 -8.21
CA ILE A 203 14.95 -5.61 -9.43
C ILE A 203 15.13 -4.77 -10.69
N ALA A 204 14.78 -3.48 -10.66
CA ALA A 204 14.96 -2.59 -11.79
C ALA A 204 16.44 -2.39 -12.17
N GLU A 205 17.37 -2.35 -11.20
CA GLU A 205 18.80 -2.30 -11.45
C GLU A 205 19.34 -3.65 -11.95
N LEU A 206 18.90 -4.75 -11.36
CA LEU A 206 19.29 -6.10 -11.77
C LEU A 206 18.88 -6.43 -13.21
N LYS A 207 17.68 -5.97 -13.63
CA LYS A 207 17.21 -6.15 -15.02
C LYS A 207 18.00 -5.36 -16.06
N LYS A 208 18.77 -4.33 -15.66
CA LYS A 208 19.69 -3.61 -16.57
C LYS A 208 20.95 -4.43 -16.90
N GLY A 209 21.29 -5.40 -16.04
CA GLY A 209 22.51 -6.20 -16.15
C GLY A 209 23.78 -5.48 -15.68
N ASP A 210 24.85 -6.24 -15.45
CA ASP A 210 26.20 -5.75 -15.08
C ASP A 210 26.23 -4.81 -13.84
N ALA A 211 25.36 -5.08 -12.87
CA ALA A 211 25.31 -4.29 -11.65
C ALA A 211 26.55 -4.54 -10.78
N GLU A 212 27.28 -3.45 -10.50
CA GLU A 212 28.50 -3.48 -9.69
C GLU A 212 28.23 -3.88 -8.22
N PRO A 213 29.21 -4.48 -7.54
CA PRO A 213 29.10 -4.83 -6.12
C PRO A 213 28.77 -3.65 -5.20
N THR A 214 29.16 -2.44 -5.57
CA THR A 214 28.94 -1.21 -4.81
C THR A 214 27.48 -0.77 -4.74
N LYS A 215 26.63 -1.27 -5.64
CA LYS A 215 25.19 -0.95 -5.66
C LYS A 215 24.36 -1.77 -4.68
N TRP A 216 24.92 -2.84 -4.10
CA TRP A 216 24.26 -3.63 -3.08
C TRP A 216 24.14 -2.84 -1.77
N LYS A 217 22.97 -2.91 -1.18
CA LYS A 217 22.73 -2.43 0.19
C LYS A 217 22.76 -3.60 1.15
N ARG A 218 23.11 -3.33 2.41
CA ARG A 218 23.09 -4.34 3.49
C ARG A 218 21.86 -4.16 4.37
N THR A 219 21.32 -5.25 4.86
CA THR A 219 20.31 -5.25 5.90
C THR A 219 20.95 -5.09 7.27
N SER A 220 20.14 -4.78 8.28
CA SER A 220 20.53 -4.91 9.68
C SER A 220 20.96 -6.34 10.00
N GLN A 221 21.71 -6.49 11.09
CA GLN A 221 22.10 -7.80 11.61
C GLN A 221 20.93 -8.53 12.23
N THR A 222 20.95 -9.88 12.20
CA THR A 222 19.88 -10.76 12.69
C THR A 222 19.71 -10.76 14.21
N LEU A 223 19.65 -9.57 14.81
CA LEU A 223 19.25 -9.37 16.21
C LEU A 223 17.75 -9.18 16.27
N ALA A 224 17.03 -10.26 16.56
CA ALA A 224 15.58 -10.30 16.49
C ALA A 224 14.92 -9.76 17.78
N TRP A 225 13.68 -9.30 17.63
CA TRP A 225 12.77 -8.96 18.71
C TRP A 225 11.75 -10.11 18.91
N ALA A 226 11.60 -10.57 20.11
CA ALA A 226 10.58 -11.55 20.46
C ALA A 226 9.19 -10.90 20.56
N THR A 227 8.14 -11.70 20.54
CA THR A 227 6.76 -11.23 20.66
C THR A 227 6.41 -10.56 21.99
N ASN A 228 7.23 -10.75 23.03
CA ASN A 228 7.09 -10.05 24.31
C ASN A 228 7.79 -8.68 24.34
N GLY A 229 8.30 -8.20 23.21
CA GLY A 229 9.01 -6.93 23.12
C GLY A 229 10.46 -6.96 23.65
N GLU A 230 10.99 -8.14 23.99
CA GLU A 230 12.38 -8.28 24.40
C GLU A 230 13.31 -8.53 23.21
N ARG A 231 14.48 -7.92 23.23
CA ARG A 231 15.50 -8.13 22.22
C ARG A 231 16.27 -9.41 22.51
N VAL A 232 16.31 -10.33 21.55
CA VAL A 232 17.09 -11.55 21.67
C VAL A 232 18.58 -11.20 21.65
N GLN A 233 19.32 -11.65 22.65
CA GLN A 233 20.73 -11.26 22.84
C GLN A 233 21.70 -11.94 21.85
N HIS A 234 21.28 -13.00 21.16
CA HIS A 234 22.11 -13.78 20.25
C HIS A 234 21.74 -13.56 18.79
N LEU A 235 22.77 -13.45 17.94
CA LEU A 235 22.62 -13.42 16.50
C LEU A 235 21.96 -14.72 15.99
N GLN A 236 21.05 -14.58 15.04
CA GLN A 236 20.42 -15.72 14.40
C GLN A 236 21.18 -16.10 13.12
N ALA A 237 21.57 -17.38 12.98
CA ALA A 237 22.15 -17.87 11.74
C ALA A 237 21.06 -18.12 10.69
N ILE A 238 21.35 -17.78 9.44
CA ILE A 238 20.55 -18.15 8.28
C ILE A 238 21.42 -19.09 7.44
N VAL A 239 21.55 -20.33 7.92
CA VAL A 239 22.32 -21.42 7.29
C VAL A 239 21.55 -22.71 7.46
N GLY A 240 21.38 -23.47 6.40
CA GLY A 240 20.47 -24.63 6.37
C GLY A 240 19.01 -24.24 6.62
N THR A 241 18.67 -23.00 6.37
CA THR A 241 17.37 -22.37 6.59
C THR A 241 16.66 -22.29 5.25
N THR A 242 15.34 -22.41 5.26
CA THR A 242 14.49 -22.11 4.10
C THR A 242 13.71 -20.83 4.32
N CYS A 243 13.44 -20.07 3.29
CA CYS A 243 12.69 -18.84 3.39
C CYS A 243 11.58 -18.73 2.35
N THR A 244 10.61 -17.89 2.65
CA THR A 244 9.53 -17.50 1.73
C THR A 244 9.16 -16.03 1.93
N PRO A 245 8.94 -15.26 0.86
CA PRO A 245 8.29 -13.96 0.98
C PRO A 245 6.83 -14.15 1.39
N ILE A 246 6.32 -13.28 2.26
CA ILE A 246 4.93 -13.31 2.71
C ILE A 246 4.39 -11.88 2.83
N GLY A 247 3.11 -11.70 2.51
CA GLY A 247 2.47 -10.40 2.55
C GLY A 247 3.19 -9.35 1.71
N TYR A 248 3.01 -8.08 2.09
CA TYR A 248 3.57 -6.95 1.36
C TYR A 248 5.08 -6.79 1.53
N SER A 249 5.63 -7.04 2.74
CA SER A 249 6.98 -6.60 3.12
C SER A 249 7.72 -7.53 4.09
N HIS A 250 7.29 -8.78 4.23
CA HIS A 250 7.97 -9.73 5.12
C HIS A 250 8.65 -10.85 4.35
N VAL A 251 9.71 -11.38 4.95
CA VAL A 251 10.33 -12.66 4.58
C VAL A 251 10.38 -13.52 5.83
N MET A 252 9.86 -14.74 5.75
CA MET A 252 9.87 -15.71 6.83
C MET A 252 10.94 -16.75 6.61
N PHE A 253 11.55 -17.21 7.71
CA PHE A 253 12.63 -18.16 7.70
C PHE A 253 12.34 -19.30 8.68
N PHE A 254 12.44 -20.54 8.18
CA PHE A 254 12.12 -21.74 8.92
C PHE A 254 13.36 -22.61 9.13
N GLY A 255 13.50 -23.16 10.33
CA GLY A 255 14.60 -24.04 10.71
C GLY A 255 15.97 -23.36 10.67
N GLY A 256 17.00 -24.13 10.48
CA GLY A 256 18.40 -23.68 10.46
C GLY A 256 19.17 -23.91 11.76
N VAL A 257 20.47 -23.68 11.68
CA VAL A 257 21.43 -23.99 12.75
C VAL A 257 21.54 -22.86 13.79
N ASN A 258 22.06 -23.17 14.97
CA ASN A 258 22.47 -22.16 15.94
C ASN A 258 23.78 -21.48 15.49
N HIS A 259 23.83 -20.15 15.59
CA HIS A 259 24.97 -19.34 15.15
C HIS A 259 26.28 -19.74 15.80
N ASP A 260 26.32 -19.76 17.15
CA ASP A 260 27.57 -19.92 17.88
C ASP A 260 28.11 -21.36 17.77
N ILE A 261 27.21 -22.34 17.85
CA ILE A 261 27.57 -23.75 17.70
C ILE A 261 28.11 -24.04 16.30
N PHE A 262 27.41 -23.53 15.27
CA PHE A 262 27.83 -23.74 13.88
C PHE A 262 29.13 -23.00 13.55
N LEU A 263 29.28 -21.75 14.01
CA LEU A 263 30.52 -20.99 13.83
C LEU A 263 31.73 -21.69 14.49
N SER A 264 31.55 -22.26 15.67
CA SER A 264 32.59 -23.08 16.35
C SER A 264 32.95 -24.31 15.52
N ALA A 265 31.94 -25.00 14.95
CA ALA A 265 32.16 -26.16 14.13
C ALA A 265 32.99 -25.87 12.86
N ILE A 266 32.61 -24.81 12.08
CA ILE A 266 33.36 -24.46 10.85
C ILE A 266 34.77 -23.89 11.15
N LYS A 267 35.01 -23.38 12.35
CA LYS A 267 36.36 -22.99 12.80
C LYS A 267 37.22 -24.20 13.24
N GLY A 268 36.63 -25.39 13.37
CA GLY A 268 37.32 -26.57 13.93
C GLY A 268 37.56 -26.46 15.45
N GLN A 269 36.68 -25.74 16.16
CA GLN A 269 36.72 -25.51 17.62
C GLN A 269 35.59 -26.27 18.35
N GLN A 270 35.06 -27.30 17.73
CA GLN A 270 34.03 -28.16 18.30
C GLN A 270 34.64 -29.13 19.31
N ASP A 271 33.83 -29.62 20.21
CA ASP A 271 34.25 -30.64 21.18
C ASP A 271 34.31 -32.03 20.51
N ASP A 272 35.01 -32.99 21.17
CA ASP A 272 35.22 -34.36 20.68
C ASP A 272 33.89 -35.15 20.60
N GLN A 273 32.85 -34.73 21.29
CA GLN A 273 31.51 -35.33 21.30
C GLN A 273 30.55 -34.68 20.29
N TYR A 274 30.98 -33.72 19.51
CA TYR A 274 30.16 -32.93 18.63
C TYR A 274 29.14 -33.76 17.79
N PRO A 275 29.46 -34.89 17.16
CA PRO A 275 28.49 -35.64 16.40
C PRO A 275 27.52 -36.48 17.26
N ASN A 276 27.81 -36.66 18.55
CA ASN A 276 27.14 -37.63 19.42
C ASN A 276 26.13 -36.99 20.40
N HIS A 277 26.10 -35.66 20.46
CA HIS A 277 25.12 -34.98 21.33
C HIS A 277 23.66 -35.28 20.92
N GLU A 278 22.74 -35.13 21.88
CA GLU A 278 21.31 -35.19 21.59
C GLU A 278 20.87 -34.02 20.73
N PRO A 279 19.76 -34.12 19.93
CA PRO A 279 19.31 -33.06 19.01
C PRO A 279 19.18 -31.69 19.68
N GLU A 280 18.68 -31.62 20.90
CA GLU A 280 18.41 -30.38 21.64
C GLU A 280 19.70 -29.59 21.94
N TRP A 281 20.87 -30.28 22.04
CA TRP A 281 22.14 -29.61 22.26
C TRP A 281 22.57 -28.70 21.13
N TYR A 282 22.20 -29.05 19.87
CA TYR A 282 22.52 -28.24 18.67
C TYR A 282 21.68 -27.00 18.57
N LYS A 283 20.60 -26.87 19.33
CA LYS A 283 19.71 -25.71 19.37
C LYS A 283 19.28 -25.24 17.97
N PHE A 284 18.91 -26.19 17.10
CA PHE A 284 18.35 -25.85 15.82
C PHE A 284 17.09 -25.03 16.04
N ARG A 285 16.90 -24.00 15.21
CA ARG A 285 15.84 -23.03 15.43
C ARG A 285 14.47 -23.64 15.18
N LYS A 286 13.63 -23.60 16.22
CA LYS A 286 12.21 -24.01 16.17
C LYS A 286 11.28 -22.85 15.93
N ASP A 287 11.71 -21.64 16.34
CA ASP A 287 10.95 -20.42 16.17
C ASP A 287 11.10 -19.91 14.73
N VAL A 288 10.08 -19.16 14.26
CA VAL A 288 10.08 -18.61 12.91
C VAL A 288 10.71 -17.22 12.95
N LEU A 289 11.87 -17.08 12.29
CA LEU A 289 12.51 -15.78 12.14
C LEU A 289 11.82 -15.02 11.01
N ILE A 290 11.52 -13.76 11.25
CA ILE A 290 10.92 -12.85 10.24
C ILE A 290 11.81 -11.65 10.02
N TYR A 291 11.86 -11.19 8.80
CA TYR A 291 12.50 -9.94 8.42
C TYR A 291 11.48 -9.02 7.78
N HIS A 292 11.42 -7.78 8.25
CA HIS A 292 10.56 -6.77 7.68
C HIS A 292 11.37 -5.76 6.86
N THR A 293 11.12 -5.71 5.56
CA THR A 293 11.94 -4.98 4.58
C THR A 293 11.83 -3.46 4.67
N VAL A 294 10.70 -2.92 5.16
CA VAL A 294 10.44 -1.47 5.25
C VAL A 294 11.15 -0.86 6.45
N THR A 295 11.10 -1.53 7.61
CA THR A 295 11.75 -1.03 8.85
C THR A 295 13.18 -1.53 9.03
N ASP A 296 13.63 -2.45 8.16
CA ASP A 296 14.92 -3.13 8.31
C ASP A 296 15.09 -3.68 9.72
N SER A 297 14.17 -4.55 10.12
CA SER A 297 14.15 -5.14 11.47
C SER A 297 13.81 -6.63 11.45
N TRP A 298 14.30 -7.34 12.45
CA TRP A 298 14.12 -8.78 12.61
C TRP A 298 13.19 -9.07 13.77
N GLY A 299 12.26 -9.99 13.59
CA GLY A 299 11.37 -10.50 14.64
C GLY A 299 11.45 -12.01 14.76
N LEU A 300 10.97 -12.53 15.88
CA LEU A 300 10.92 -13.94 16.17
C LEU A 300 9.51 -14.31 16.62
N LEU A 301 8.84 -15.16 15.83
CA LEU A 301 7.52 -15.68 16.15
C LEU A 301 7.67 -17.05 16.82
N PRO A 302 6.83 -17.38 17.82
CA PRO A 302 6.79 -18.72 18.39
C PRO A 302 6.52 -19.76 17.32
N GLY A 303 7.32 -20.79 17.28
CA GLY A 303 7.19 -21.92 16.35
C GLY A 303 6.96 -23.24 17.08
N ASP A 304 7.36 -24.34 16.46
CA ASP A 304 7.14 -25.72 16.93
C ASP A 304 8.42 -26.54 16.81
N GLU A 305 8.65 -27.49 17.72
CA GLU A 305 9.83 -28.36 17.71
C GLU A 305 10.02 -29.11 16.37
N ARG A 306 8.95 -29.37 15.63
CA ARG A 306 8.99 -29.99 14.29
C ARG A 306 9.69 -29.13 13.24
N LEU A 307 9.87 -27.82 13.50
CA LEU A 307 10.61 -26.88 12.63
C LEU A 307 12.11 -26.89 12.93
N ALA A 308 12.57 -27.46 14.03
CA ALA A 308 13.96 -27.49 14.46
C ALA A 308 14.81 -28.43 13.58
N ARG A 309 14.91 -28.10 12.27
CA ARG A 309 15.66 -28.87 11.25
C ARG A 309 16.49 -27.96 10.36
N ALA A 310 17.63 -28.45 9.88
CA ALA A 310 18.47 -27.75 8.92
C ALA A 310 18.46 -28.45 7.56
N GLY A 311 18.53 -27.71 6.47
CA GLY A 311 18.54 -28.28 5.10
C GLY A 311 17.25 -28.99 4.70
N ALA A 312 16.11 -28.59 5.26
CA ALA A 312 14.79 -29.04 4.85
C ALA A 312 14.30 -28.31 3.59
N GLY A 313 13.38 -28.90 2.86
CA GLY A 313 12.69 -28.25 1.74
C GLY A 313 11.45 -27.49 2.19
N LEU A 314 11.15 -26.34 1.59
CA LEU A 314 9.92 -25.57 1.79
C LEU A 314 9.21 -25.40 0.45
N THR A 315 7.95 -25.79 0.38
CA THR A 315 7.15 -25.74 -0.85
C THR A 315 5.78 -25.14 -0.56
N PRO A 316 5.35 -24.09 -1.29
CA PRO A 316 3.99 -23.54 -1.14
C PRO A 316 2.95 -24.54 -1.62
N GLU A 317 1.83 -24.63 -0.92
CA GLU A 317 0.69 -25.51 -1.25
C GLU A 317 -0.39 -24.75 -2.03
N ALA A 318 -1.16 -25.46 -2.85
CA ALA A 318 -2.19 -24.87 -3.68
C ALA A 318 -3.37 -24.28 -2.87
N GLU A 319 -3.67 -24.89 -1.72
CA GLU A 319 -4.77 -24.47 -0.83
C GLU A 319 -4.34 -23.41 0.20
N GLY A 320 -3.08 -22.99 0.15
CA GLY A 320 -2.46 -22.07 1.11
C GLY A 320 -1.57 -22.75 2.13
N GLY A 321 -0.62 -22.01 2.69
CA GLY A 321 0.39 -22.58 3.58
C GLY A 321 1.57 -23.21 2.85
N TRP A 322 2.37 -23.98 3.59
CA TRP A 322 3.61 -24.58 3.09
C TRP A 322 3.83 -25.98 3.62
N SER A 323 4.38 -26.85 2.76
CA SER A 323 4.95 -28.14 3.16
C SER A 323 6.44 -27.96 3.49
N TYR A 324 6.83 -28.32 4.71
CA TYR A 324 8.21 -28.31 5.21
C TYR A 324 8.68 -29.74 5.36
N SER A 325 9.62 -30.17 4.50
CA SER A 325 9.95 -31.59 4.30
C SER A 325 11.43 -31.91 4.58
N GLY A 326 11.69 -33.08 5.16
CA GLY A 326 13.04 -33.62 5.37
C GLY A 326 13.94 -32.74 6.24
N GLY A 327 15.20 -32.66 5.87
CA GLY A 327 16.25 -31.95 6.62
C GLY A 327 16.96 -32.84 7.64
N GLU A 328 17.80 -32.22 8.47
CA GLU A 328 18.52 -32.91 9.55
C GLU A 328 18.14 -32.32 10.93
N THR A 329 17.97 -33.21 11.89
CA THR A 329 17.67 -32.85 13.30
C THR A 329 18.94 -32.67 14.13
N LYS A 330 20.04 -33.30 13.74
CA LYS A 330 21.40 -33.09 14.22
C LYS A 330 22.38 -33.52 13.10
N PRO A 331 23.65 -33.14 13.18
CA PRO A 331 24.63 -33.55 12.17
C PRO A 331 24.60 -35.04 11.86
N ARG A 332 24.47 -35.39 10.56
CA ARG A 332 24.38 -36.76 10.02
C ARG A 332 23.07 -37.50 10.25
N VAL A 333 22.10 -36.94 10.97
CA VAL A 333 20.78 -37.58 11.17
C VAL A 333 19.72 -36.85 10.35
N ARG A 334 19.19 -37.53 9.35
CA ARG A 334 18.16 -37.00 8.43
C ARG A 334 16.75 -37.38 8.88
N SER A 335 15.79 -36.52 8.60
CA SER A 335 14.35 -36.78 8.81
C SER A 335 13.66 -37.05 7.48
N ASN A 336 12.60 -37.87 7.53
CA ASN A 336 11.62 -38.04 6.47
C ASN A 336 10.29 -37.36 6.79
N ASP A 337 10.22 -36.59 7.87
CA ASP A 337 8.99 -35.93 8.28
C ASP A 337 8.61 -34.82 7.31
N VAL A 338 7.31 -34.71 7.05
CA VAL A 338 6.69 -33.60 6.36
C VAL A 338 5.75 -32.90 7.33
N THR A 339 5.84 -31.60 7.35
CA THR A 339 5.07 -30.75 8.26
C THR A 339 4.34 -29.70 7.42
N HIS A 340 3.02 -29.60 7.61
CA HIS A 340 2.23 -28.50 7.06
C HIS A 340 2.33 -27.29 7.97
N ILE A 341 2.59 -26.12 7.37
CA ILE A 341 2.72 -24.86 8.07
C ILE A 341 1.65 -23.91 7.54
N GLU A 342 0.87 -23.34 8.43
CA GLU A 342 -0.08 -22.28 8.11
C GLU A 342 0.20 -21.06 8.98
N VAL A 343 0.13 -19.88 8.39
CA VAL A 343 0.32 -18.61 9.09
C VAL A 343 -0.96 -17.81 8.97
N SER A 344 -1.53 -17.45 10.09
CA SER A 344 -2.77 -16.70 10.18
C SER A 344 -2.67 -15.58 11.21
N ASN A 345 -3.55 -14.61 11.09
CA ASN A 345 -3.76 -13.59 12.10
C ASN A 345 -5.24 -13.60 12.50
N GLU A 346 -5.52 -13.78 13.78
CA GLU A 346 -6.91 -13.79 14.27
C GLU A 346 -7.47 -12.36 14.21
N LYS A 347 -8.60 -12.20 13.53
CA LYS A 347 -9.28 -10.92 13.30
C LYS A 347 -10.67 -10.97 13.89
N ASP A 348 -10.91 -10.21 14.96
CA ASP A 348 -12.24 -10.05 15.54
C ASP A 348 -12.47 -8.58 15.85
N PHE A 349 -13.53 -7.99 15.28
CA PHE A 349 -13.89 -6.61 15.54
C PHE A 349 -14.42 -6.41 16.96
N GLY A 350 -15.01 -7.42 17.57
CA GLY A 350 -15.53 -7.41 18.90
C GLY A 350 -16.82 -6.57 19.09
N TRP A 351 -17.67 -6.97 20.04
CA TRP A 351 -18.99 -6.36 20.26
C TRP A 351 -18.93 -4.89 20.72
N ILE A 352 -17.89 -4.50 21.46
CA ILE A 352 -17.72 -3.10 21.95
C ILE A 352 -17.50 -2.16 20.76
N ASN A 353 -16.61 -2.55 19.85
CA ASN A 353 -16.30 -1.75 18.65
C ASN A 353 -17.53 -1.65 17.73
N TRP A 354 -18.28 -2.75 17.57
CA TRP A 354 -19.57 -2.74 16.86
C TRP A 354 -20.57 -1.77 17.47
N THR A 355 -20.67 -1.74 18.80
CA THR A 355 -21.59 -0.84 19.51
C THR A 355 -21.26 0.63 19.21
N ILE A 356 -19.99 1.01 19.25
CA ILE A 356 -19.56 2.39 18.97
C ILE A 356 -19.82 2.74 17.50
N LEU A 357 -19.51 1.85 16.58
CA LEU A 357 -19.78 2.06 15.16
C LEU A 357 -21.27 2.24 14.89
N ILE A 358 -22.13 1.42 15.47
CA ILE A 358 -23.59 1.52 15.33
C ILE A 358 -24.11 2.84 15.92
N ILE A 359 -23.62 3.27 17.08
CA ILE A 359 -24.00 4.56 17.68
C ILE A 359 -23.61 5.71 16.73
N TYR A 360 -22.42 5.68 16.16
CA TYR A 360 -21.96 6.67 15.18
C TYR A 360 -22.90 6.70 13.96
N LEU A 361 -23.18 5.56 13.35
CA LEU A 361 -24.04 5.45 12.17
C LEU A 361 -25.49 5.92 12.46
N ALA A 362 -26.03 5.58 13.64
CA ALA A 362 -27.33 6.04 14.08
C ALA A 362 -27.36 7.57 14.30
N ALA A 363 -26.29 8.15 14.83
CA ALA A 363 -26.17 9.60 15.00
C ALA A 363 -26.17 10.33 13.64
N MET A 364 -25.51 9.78 12.61
CA MET A 364 -25.50 10.33 11.26
C MET A 364 -26.90 10.29 10.63
N LEU A 365 -27.64 9.19 10.76
CA LEU A 365 -29.05 9.11 10.34
C LEU A 365 -29.93 10.13 11.09
N GLY A 366 -29.78 10.23 12.41
CA GLY A 366 -30.49 11.21 13.23
C GLY A 366 -30.27 12.66 12.79
N MET A 367 -29.04 12.97 12.39
CA MET A 367 -28.69 14.29 11.81
C MET A 367 -29.41 14.53 10.48
N GLY A 368 -29.44 13.54 9.60
CA GLY A 368 -30.19 13.61 8.33
C GLY A 368 -31.67 13.92 8.56
N PHE A 369 -32.31 13.21 9.50
CA PHE A 369 -33.71 13.45 9.89
C PHE A 369 -33.94 14.85 10.48
N TYR A 370 -32.99 15.33 11.30
CA TYR A 370 -33.11 16.67 11.90
C TYR A 370 -33.11 17.78 10.84
N PHE A 371 -32.18 17.73 9.88
CA PHE A 371 -32.08 18.74 8.83
C PHE A 371 -33.18 18.62 7.79
N MET A 372 -33.68 17.42 7.48
CA MET A 372 -34.85 17.22 6.61
C MET A 372 -36.08 18.03 7.07
N ARG A 373 -36.26 18.16 8.37
CA ARG A 373 -37.40 18.93 8.93
C ARG A 373 -37.20 20.44 8.90
N LYS A 374 -35.96 20.93 8.72
CA LYS A 374 -35.61 22.35 8.69
C LYS A 374 -35.56 22.96 7.29
N ASP A 375 -35.22 22.17 6.27
CA ASP A 375 -35.07 22.66 4.90
C ASP A 375 -36.42 22.97 4.27
N LYS A 376 -36.58 24.22 3.76
CA LYS A 376 -37.84 24.74 3.27
C LYS A 376 -37.93 24.96 1.75
N GLY A 377 -36.86 24.66 0.96
CA GLY A 377 -36.91 24.92 -0.47
C GLY A 377 -35.62 24.58 -1.21
N SER A 378 -35.57 24.90 -2.49
CA SER A 378 -34.42 24.59 -3.36
C SER A 378 -33.16 25.35 -2.96
N GLU A 379 -33.29 26.59 -2.45
CA GLU A 379 -32.13 27.38 -2.03
C GLU A 379 -31.49 26.84 -0.76
N ASP A 380 -32.30 26.34 0.19
CA ASP A 380 -31.77 25.64 1.38
C ASP A 380 -31.10 24.32 0.95
N PHE A 381 -31.70 23.55 0.06
CA PHE A 381 -31.16 22.26 -0.39
C PHE A 381 -29.83 22.37 -1.14
N PHE A 382 -29.69 23.36 -2.05
CA PHE A 382 -28.48 23.51 -2.89
C PHE A 382 -27.43 24.45 -2.33
N LYS A 383 -27.83 25.52 -1.60
CA LYS A 383 -26.97 26.59 -1.11
C LYS A 383 -27.00 26.78 0.41
N GLY A 384 -27.74 25.95 1.15
CA GLY A 384 -27.88 26.11 2.61
C GLY A 384 -28.48 27.45 3.03
N GLY A 385 -29.30 28.05 2.15
CA GLY A 385 -29.90 29.37 2.35
C GLY A 385 -28.88 30.51 2.50
N GLY A 386 -27.64 30.35 2.10
CA GLY A 386 -26.56 31.33 2.30
C GLY A 386 -26.21 31.63 3.77
N ARG A 387 -26.57 30.76 4.70
CA ARG A 387 -26.47 31.01 6.15
C ARG A 387 -25.42 30.15 6.86
N ILE A 388 -24.66 29.34 6.12
CA ILE A 388 -23.64 28.47 6.71
C ILE A 388 -22.49 29.33 7.26
N PRO A 389 -22.08 29.14 8.51
CA PRO A 389 -20.95 29.82 9.09
C PRO A 389 -19.66 29.48 8.32
N TRP A 390 -18.80 30.49 8.09
CA TRP A 390 -17.56 30.36 7.32
C TRP A 390 -16.62 29.25 7.84
N TRP A 391 -16.57 29.07 9.17
CA TRP A 391 -15.76 28.02 9.79
C TRP A 391 -16.33 26.62 9.51
N ALA A 392 -17.66 26.46 9.51
CA ALA A 392 -18.29 25.18 9.20
C ALA A 392 -18.11 24.83 7.71
N ALA A 393 -18.27 25.79 6.81
CA ALA A 393 -17.98 25.61 5.39
C ALA A 393 -16.50 25.24 5.17
N GLY A 394 -15.56 25.89 5.87
CA GLY A 394 -14.13 25.59 5.79
C GLY A 394 -13.77 24.20 6.26
N ILE A 395 -14.33 23.76 7.43
CA ILE A 395 -14.15 22.39 7.93
C ILE A 395 -14.77 21.37 6.96
N SER A 396 -15.95 21.67 6.41
CA SER A 396 -16.59 20.78 5.44
C SER A 396 -15.78 20.63 4.15
N ILE A 397 -15.18 21.72 3.63
CA ILE A 397 -14.26 21.62 2.47
C ILE A 397 -13.10 20.69 2.82
N TYR A 398 -12.47 20.89 3.98
CA TYR A 398 -11.38 20.05 4.45
C TYR A 398 -11.78 18.58 4.58
N ALA A 399 -12.88 18.28 5.29
CA ALA A 399 -13.36 16.91 5.49
C ALA A 399 -13.76 16.22 4.17
N THR A 400 -14.27 16.99 3.18
CA THR A 400 -14.58 16.48 1.85
C THR A 400 -13.33 16.12 1.05
N MET A 401 -12.26 16.92 1.17
CA MET A 401 -10.99 16.69 0.49
C MET A 401 -10.20 15.57 1.17
N LEU A 402 -10.34 15.42 2.49
CA LEU A 402 -9.73 14.35 3.27
C LEU A 402 -10.61 13.09 3.20
N SER A 403 -10.38 12.26 2.20
CA SER A 403 -11.08 10.97 2.09
C SER A 403 -10.48 9.92 3.04
N ALA A 404 -11.20 8.81 3.24
CA ALA A 404 -10.66 7.67 3.98
C ALA A 404 -9.40 7.08 3.30
N ILE A 405 -9.32 7.13 1.96
CA ILE A 405 -8.10 6.78 1.23
C ILE A 405 -6.94 7.63 1.75
N THR A 406 -7.11 8.97 1.79
CA THR A 406 -6.09 9.90 2.30
C THR A 406 -5.73 9.64 3.76
N TYR A 407 -6.74 9.32 4.59
CA TYR A 407 -6.59 9.01 6.02
C TYR A 407 -5.71 7.76 6.26
N MET A 408 -5.76 6.77 5.37
CA MET A 408 -4.93 5.56 5.42
C MET A 408 -3.64 5.71 4.62
N THR A 409 -3.71 6.26 3.42
CA THR A 409 -2.59 6.31 2.47
C THR A 409 -1.50 7.30 2.90
N ILE A 410 -1.84 8.44 3.52
CA ILE A 410 -0.80 9.38 4.01
C ILE A 410 0.06 8.74 5.11
N PRO A 411 -0.50 8.15 6.19
CA PRO A 411 0.29 7.38 7.14
C PRO A 411 1.10 6.25 6.51
N ALA A 412 0.49 5.46 5.62
CA ALA A 412 1.18 4.38 4.92
C ALA A 412 2.35 4.90 4.05
N LYS A 413 2.18 6.02 3.38
CA LYS A 413 3.23 6.65 2.58
C LYS A 413 4.38 7.15 3.46
N ALA A 414 4.08 7.85 4.55
CA ALA A 414 5.09 8.32 5.50
C ALA A 414 5.78 7.14 6.23
N TYR A 415 5.05 6.07 6.51
CA TYR A 415 5.60 4.81 7.01
C TYR A 415 6.59 4.18 6.03
N ASN A 416 6.18 4.02 4.76
CA ASN A 416 7.02 3.41 3.74
C ASN A 416 8.21 4.30 3.37
N THR A 417 8.00 5.61 3.19
CA THR A 417 9.04 6.55 2.72
C THR A 417 9.37 7.62 3.78
N ASP A 418 8.96 8.85 3.55
CA ASP A 418 9.25 10.04 4.34
C ASP A 418 8.18 11.14 4.15
N TRP A 419 8.51 12.40 4.47
CA TRP A 419 7.61 13.53 4.37
C TRP A 419 7.73 14.31 3.05
N THR A 420 8.35 13.79 2.02
CA THR A 420 8.56 14.52 0.74
C THR A 420 7.26 14.94 0.05
N TYR A 421 6.15 14.24 0.28
CA TYR A 421 4.84 14.63 -0.23
C TYR A 421 4.12 15.70 0.61
N TYR A 422 4.54 15.96 1.84
CA TYR A 422 3.88 16.91 2.72
C TYR A 422 3.87 18.35 2.18
N PRO A 423 4.94 18.91 1.57
CA PRO A 423 4.94 20.25 1.01
C PRO A 423 3.89 20.50 -0.07
N MET A 424 3.36 19.45 -0.71
CA MET A 424 2.23 19.58 -1.66
C MET A 424 1.00 20.23 -1.00
N LEU A 425 0.77 19.97 0.28
CA LEU A 425 -0.34 20.53 1.04
C LEU A 425 -0.16 22.04 1.34
N TRP A 426 1.07 22.55 1.36
CA TRP A 426 1.33 23.97 1.47
C TRP A 426 0.83 24.75 0.25
N MET A 427 0.79 24.08 -0.91
CA MET A 427 0.32 24.66 -2.17
C MET A 427 -1.18 25.00 -2.09
N ILE A 428 -1.96 24.30 -1.26
CA ILE A 428 -3.38 24.62 -0.99
C ILE A 428 -3.50 26.04 -0.46
N LEU A 429 -2.68 26.39 0.52
CA LEU A 429 -2.70 27.72 1.13
C LEU A 429 -2.25 28.80 0.12
N LEU A 430 -1.20 28.53 -0.68
CA LEU A 430 -0.73 29.44 -1.73
C LEU A 430 -1.79 29.68 -2.81
N VAL A 431 -2.46 28.64 -3.25
CA VAL A 431 -3.56 28.71 -4.26
C VAL A 431 -4.80 29.43 -3.71
N SER A 432 -5.01 29.40 -2.40
CA SER A 432 -6.17 30.09 -1.77
C SER A 432 -6.17 31.59 -2.08
N PHE A 433 -5.01 32.25 -2.15
CA PHE A 433 -4.93 33.69 -2.42
C PHE A 433 -5.44 34.07 -3.81
N PRO A 434 -4.95 33.53 -4.93
CA PRO A 434 -5.49 33.85 -6.25
C PRO A 434 -6.96 33.43 -6.40
N VAL A 435 -7.38 32.31 -5.77
CA VAL A 435 -8.77 31.87 -5.80
C VAL A 435 -9.67 32.92 -5.12
N ILE A 436 -9.32 33.39 -3.93
CA ILE A 436 -10.08 34.40 -3.20
C ILE A 436 -10.10 35.74 -3.93
N LYS A 437 -8.98 36.12 -4.57
CA LYS A 437 -8.86 37.43 -5.21
C LYS A 437 -9.54 37.51 -6.59
N TYR A 438 -9.49 36.44 -7.37
CA TYR A 438 -9.92 36.46 -8.79
C TYR A 438 -11.13 35.57 -9.10
N TYR A 439 -11.15 34.34 -8.62
CA TYR A 439 -12.21 33.38 -8.96
C TYR A 439 -13.46 33.57 -8.11
N LEU A 440 -13.30 33.74 -6.80
CA LEU A 440 -14.44 33.91 -5.90
C LEU A 440 -15.34 35.11 -6.25
N PRO A 441 -14.80 36.35 -6.48
CA PRO A 441 -15.62 37.47 -6.92
C PRO A 441 -16.35 37.21 -8.24
N TYR A 442 -15.70 36.49 -9.17
CA TYR A 442 -16.28 36.13 -10.45
C TYR A 442 -17.50 35.17 -10.30
N PHE A 443 -17.35 34.13 -9.46
CA PHE A 443 -18.44 33.20 -9.16
C PHE A 443 -19.61 33.87 -8.44
N ARG A 444 -19.33 34.71 -7.42
CA ARG A 444 -20.35 35.46 -6.68
C ARG A 444 -21.09 36.46 -7.54
N LYS A 445 -20.40 37.20 -8.41
CA LYS A 445 -21.02 38.16 -9.30
C LYS A 445 -22.03 37.51 -10.26
N LEU A 446 -21.79 36.29 -10.70
CA LEU A 446 -22.64 35.56 -11.63
C LEU A 446 -23.83 34.89 -10.93
N ASN A 447 -23.83 34.85 -9.59
CA ASN A 447 -24.84 34.20 -8.75
C ASN A 447 -25.25 32.79 -9.23
N VAL A 448 -24.25 31.96 -9.51
CA VAL A 448 -24.42 30.61 -10.02
C VAL A 448 -24.77 29.62 -8.89
N THR A 449 -25.45 28.55 -9.20
CA THR A 449 -25.67 27.40 -8.32
C THR A 449 -24.75 26.24 -8.69
N SER A 450 -24.54 26.01 -9.98
CA SER A 450 -23.54 25.10 -10.51
C SER A 450 -22.36 25.89 -11.06
N ALA A 451 -21.14 25.42 -10.82
CA ALA A 451 -19.91 25.99 -11.38
C ALA A 451 -19.95 26.02 -12.92
N TYR A 452 -20.60 25.04 -13.53
CA TYR A 452 -20.66 24.86 -15.00
C TYR A 452 -21.57 25.85 -15.70
N GLU A 453 -22.50 26.52 -14.98
CA GLU A 453 -23.26 27.64 -15.54
C GLU A 453 -22.36 28.76 -16.08
N ILE A 454 -21.19 28.93 -15.50
CA ILE A 454 -20.17 29.89 -15.94
C ILE A 454 -19.71 29.59 -17.36
N LEU A 455 -19.51 28.32 -17.68
CA LEU A 455 -19.05 27.90 -19.01
C LEU A 455 -20.07 28.18 -20.09
N GLU A 456 -21.40 28.06 -19.78
CA GLU A 456 -22.45 28.47 -20.74
C GLU A 456 -22.46 29.98 -20.94
N LYS A 457 -22.45 30.76 -19.85
CA LYS A 457 -22.44 32.22 -19.90
C LYS A 457 -21.23 32.79 -20.63
N ARG A 458 -20.10 32.06 -20.59
CA ARG A 458 -18.82 32.50 -21.16
C ARG A 458 -18.58 31.95 -22.57
N PHE A 459 -18.98 30.73 -22.86
CA PHE A 459 -18.74 30.04 -24.11
C PHE A 459 -20.06 29.65 -24.82
N ASN A 460 -20.64 28.50 -24.46
CA ASN A 460 -21.89 27.99 -25.00
C ASN A 460 -22.45 26.83 -24.16
N LEU A 461 -23.69 26.43 -24.51
CA LEU A 461 -24.38 25.32 -23.83
C LEU A 461 -23.64 24.00 -23.97
N PHE A 462 -23.02 23.70 -25.10
CA PHE A 462 -22.31 22.45 -25.34
C PHE A 462 -21.12 22.29 -24.35
N THR A 463 -20.34 23.35 -24.14
CA THR A 463 -19.23 23.36 -23.19
C THR A 463 -19.71 23.11 -21.74
N ARG A 464 -20.86 23.71 -21.33
CA ARG A 464 -21.48 23.44 -20.03
C ARG A 464 -21.87 21.96 -19.89
N MET A 465 -22.59 21.42 -20.91
CA MET A 465 -23.10 20.04 -20.89
C MET A 465 -21.95 19.04 -20.82
N LEU A 466 -20.91 19.24 -21.63
CA LEU A 466 -19.73 18.36 -21.64
C LEU A 466 -19.03 18.37 -20.28
N ALA A 467 -18.71 19.55 -19.75
CA ALA A 467 -18.01 19.67 -18.46
C ALA A 467 -18.82 19.09 -17.29
N SER A 468 -20.14 19.36 -17.28
CA SER A 468 -21.04 18.83 -16.23
C SER A 468 -21.21 17.31 -16.34
N THR A 469 -21.25 16.74 -17.53
CA THR A 469 -21.33 15.28 -17.75
C THR A 469 -20.04 14.61 -17.29
N LEU A 470 -18.87 15.11 -17.69
CA LEU A 470 -17.58 14.58 -17.27
C LEU A 470 -17.44 14.63 -15.75
N PHE A 471 -17.84 15.74 -15.13
CA PHE A 471 -17.83 15.85 -13.67
C PHE A 471 -18.73 14.81 -13.00
N CYS A 472 -19.99 14.65 -13.49
CA CYS A 472 -20.91 13.67 -12.92
C CYS A 472 -20.38 12.23 -13.02
N VAL A 473 -19.86 11.84 -14.19
CA VAL A 473 -19.24 10.52 -14.41
C VAL A 473 -18.06 10.33 -13.48
N PHE A 474 -17.15 11.30 -13.45
CA PHE A 474 -15.98 11.28 -12.57
C PHE A 474 -16.36 11.11 -11.10
N MET A 475 -17.34 11.86 -10.60
CA MET A 475 -17.78 11.79 -9.21
C MET A 475 -18.43 10.45 -8.87
N ILE A 476 -19.15 9.83 -9.78
CA ILE A 476 -19.75 8.50 -9.59
C ILE A 476 -18.66 7.44 -9.49
N VAL A 477 -17.68 7.46 -10.38
CA VAL A 477 -16.54 6.54 -10.32
C VAL A 477 -15.73 6.76 -9.03
N ARG A 478 -15.47 8.03 -8.67
CA ARG A 478 -14.80 8.38 -7.40
C ARG A 478 -15.56 7.85 -6.19
N MET A 479 -16.90 7.91 -6.17
CA MET A 479 -17.71 7.33 -5.08
C MET A 479 -17.46 5.83 -4.94
N ALA A 480 -17.46 5.10 -6.05
CA ALA A 480 -17.23 3.65 -6.02
C ALA A 480 -15.89 3.29 -5.41
N ILE A 481 -14.83 3.99 -5.80
CA ILE A 481 -13.47 3.72 -5.32
C ILE A 481 -13.29 4.12 -3.86
N VAL A 482 -13.88 5.26 -3.46
CA VAL A 482 -13.86 5.72 -2.06
C VAL A 482 -14.66 4.77 -1.14
N LEU A 483 -15.63 4.01 -1.67
CA LEU A 483 -16.29 2.92 -0.95
C LEU A 483 -15.43 1.65 -0.90
N TYR A 484 -14.88 1.26 -2.03
CA TYR A 484 -14.19 -0.02 -2.21
C TYR A 484 -12.85 -0.09 -1.45
N LEU A 485 -11.93 0.85 -1.68
CA LEU A 485 -10.56 0.76 -1.13
C LEU A 485 -10.50 0.77 0.40
N PRO A 486 -11.22 1.67 1.13
CA PRO A 486 -11.26 1.59 2.58
C PRO A 486 -11.93 0.31 3.09
N SER A 487 -12.97 -0.18 2.39
CA SER A 487 -13.62 -1.44 2.77
C SER A 487 -12.67 -2.61 2.65
N LEU A 488 -11.85 -2.66 1.60
CA LEU A 488 -10.83 -3.70 1.41
C LEU A 488 -9.81 -3.71 2.57
N ALA A 489 -9.28 -2.53 2.92
CA ALA A 489 -8.32 -2.41 4.02
C ALA A 489 -8.97 -2.74 5.39
N LEU A 490 -10.22 -2.33 5.62
CA LEU A 490 -10.94 -2.64 6.85
C LEU A 490 -11.25 -4.14 6.96
N THR A 491 -11.71 -4.78 5.90
CA THR A 491 -11.95 -6.24 5.87
C THR A 491 -10.67 -6.98 6.24
N ALA A 492 -9.54 -6.56 5.70
CA ALA A 492 -8.24 -7.19 5.96
C ALA A 492 -7.84 -7.17 7.44
N VAL A 493 -8.29 -6.20 8.23
CA VAL A 493 -7.86 -6.02 9.64
C VAL A 493 -8.96 -6.29 10.67
N THR A 494 -10.23 -6.08 10.32
CA THR A 494 -11.36 -6.25 11.25
C THR A 494 -12.09 -7.58 11.12
N GLY A 495 -11.89 -8.30 10.01
CA GLY A 495 -12.68 -9.49 9.66
C GLY A 495 -14.13 -9.19 9.23
N ILE A 496 -14.54 -7.91 9.16
CA ILE A 496 -15.85 -7.52 8.63
C ILE A 496 -15.85 -7.75 7.12
N ASP A 497 -16.86 -8.45 6.64
CA ASP A 497 -17.01 -8.71 5.21
C ASP A 497 -17.03 -7.41 4.37
N ILE A 498 -16.34 -7.41 3.23
CA ILE A 498 -16.18 -6.23 2.36
C ILE A 498 -17.51 -5.69 1.85
N TYR A 499 -18.45 -6.58 1.50
CA TYR A 499 -19.79 -6.17 1.04
C TYR A 499 -20.56 -5.47 2.16
N THR A 500 -20.41 -5.96 3.39
CA THR A 500 -21.02 -5.35 4.59
C THR A 500 -20.46 -3.94 4.82
N CYS A 501 -19.15 -3.73 4.73
CA CYS A 501 -18.53 -2.41 4.84
C CYS A 501 -19.06 -1.44 3.76
N ILE A 502 -19.05 -1.86 2.50
CA ILE A 502 -19.52 -1.05 1.35
C ILE A 502 -20.99 -0.66 1.52
N VAL A 503 -21.85 -1.63 1.86
CA VAL A 503 -23.30 -1.41 2.01
C VAL A 503 -23.61 -0.50 3.19
N LEU A 504 -23.00 -0.70 4.36
CA LEU A 504 -23.20 0.15 5.53
C LEU A 504 -22.83 1.61 5.25
N MET A 505 -21.61 1.83 4.73
CA MET A 505 -21.16 3.19 4.42
C MET A 505 -22.01 3.83 3.32
N GLY A 506 -22.28 3.10 2.24
CA GLY A 506 -23.01 3.62 1.08
C GLY A 506 -24.46 3.92 1.38
N LEU A 507 -25.25 2.96 1.90
CA LEU A 507 -26.67 3.15 2.15
C LEU A 507 -26.95 4.24 3.17
N ILE A 508 -26.23 4.24 4.29
CA ILE A 508 -26.43 5.25 5.33
C ILE A 508 -26.10 6.64 4.78
N THR A 509 -25.05 6.76 3.98
CA THR A 509 -24.68 8.03 3.33
C THR A 509 -25.76 8.51 2.36
N ILE A 510 -26.27 7.62 1.49
CA ILE A 510 -27.34 7.94 0.54
C ILE A 510 -28.58 8.45 1.29
N ILE A 511 -28.98 7.77 2.38
CA ILE A 511 -30.15 8.12 3.16
C ILE A 511 -30.01 9.54 3.74
N TYR A 512 -28.97 9.78 4.56
CA TYR A 512 -28.89 11.08 5.26
C TYR A 512 -28.61 12.25 4.30
N CYS A 513 -27.85 12.05 3.25
CA CYS A 513 -27.57 13.06 2.22
C CYS A 513 -28.83 13.45 1.44
N THR A 514 -29.62 12.44 1.01
CA THR A 514 -30.89 12.66 0.29
C THR A 514 -31.93 13.41 1.13
N MET A 515 -31.90 13.20 2.45
CA MET A 515 -32.89 13.82 3.34
C MET A 515 -32.60 15.30 3.61
N GLY A 516 -31.38 15.69 3.85
CA GLY A 516 -31.05 17.02 4.38
C GLY A 516 -30.22 17.92 3.47
N GLY A 517 -30.02 17.56 2.20
CA GLY A 517 -29.29 18.37 1.19
C GLY A 517 -27.90 18.85 1.68
N VAL A 518 -27.43 19.99 1.11
CA VAL A 518 -26.08 20.53 1.40
C VAL A 518 -25.90 20.91 2.87
N THR A 519 -26.97 21.32 3.59
CA THR A 519 -26.90 21.70 4.99
C THR A 519 -26.54 20.50 5.86
N ALA A 520 -27.21 19.35 5.67
CA ALA A 520 -26.90 18.12 6.40
C ALA A 520 -25.51 17.60 6.09
N VAL A 521 -25.10 17.70 4.82
CA VAL A 521 -23.75 17.32 4.41
C VAL A 521 -22.69 18.15 5.12
N ILE A 522 -22.80 19.49 5.13
CA ILE A 522 -21.81 20.36 5.78
C ILE A 522 -21.72 20.12 7.29
N TRP A 523 -22.85 20.01 7.99
CA TRP A 523 -22.82 19.72 9.43
C TRP A 523 -22.36 18.30 9.73
N GLY A 524 -22.69 17.33 8.86
CA GLY A 524 -22.13 15.99 8.90
C GLY A 524 -20.60 16.01 8.78
N ASP A 525 -20.08 16.72 7.80
CA ASP A 525 -18.65 16.88 7.57
C ASP A 525 -17.95 17.55 8.76
N VAL A 526 -18.60 18.51 9.44
CA VAL A 526 -18.04 19.14 10.65
C VAL A 526 -17.88 18.12 11.77
N VAL A 527 -18.91 17.32 12.07
CA VAL A 527 -18.81 16.28 13.10
C VAL A 527 -17.76 15.24 12.73
N GLN A 528 -17.77 14.80 11.49
CA GLN A 528 -16.81 13.83 10.95
C GLN A 528 -15.38 14.37 10.99
N GLY A 529 -15.15 15.62 10.57
CA GLY A 529 -13.85 16.27 10.63
C GLY A 529 -13.30 16.40 12.06
N ILE A 530 -14.16 16.68 13.04
CA ILE A 530 -13.77 16.73 14.45
C ILE A 530 -13.31 15.33 14.94
N ILE A 531 -14.09 14.29 14.65
CA ILE A 531 -13.75 12.91 15.02
C ILE A 531 -12.40 12.51 14.40
N LEU A 532 -12.19 12.84 13.12
CA LEU A 532 -10.94 12.55 12.39
C LEU A 532 -9.73 13.22 13.03
N VAL A 533 -9.83 14.51 13.35
CA VAL A 533 -8.71 15.29 13.94
C VAL A 533 -8.37 14.76 15.34
N PHE A 534 -9.36 14.58 16.20
CA PHE A 534 -9.12 14.05 17.55
C PHE A 534 -8.58 12.62 17.52
N GLY A 535 -9.10 11.77 16.63
CA GLY A 535 -8.59 10.42 16.43
C GLY A 535 -7.14 10.40 15.97
N ALA A 536 -6.78 11.25 15.00
CA ALA A 536 -5.41 11.36 14.53
C ALA A 536 -4.44 11.83 15.62
N LEU A 537 -4.80 12.88 16.37
CA LEU A 537 -3.97 13.38 17.47
C LEU A 537 -3.79 12.35 18.59
N PHE A 538 -4.87 11.62 18.94
CA PHE A 538 -4.78 10.52 19.90
C PHE A 538 -3.82 9.43 19.42
N ALA A 539 -3.93 9.02 18.15
CA ALA A 539 -3.07 8.00 17.57
C ALA A 539 -1.58 8.41 17.59
N VAL A 540 -1.26 9.68 17.29
CA VAL A 540 0.12 10.20 17.36
C VAL A 540 0.69 10.04 18.77
N VAL A 541 -0.06 10.45 19.78
CA VAL A 541 0.39 10.37 21.18
C VAL A 541 0.56 8.91 21.61
N TYR A 542 -0.38 8.05 21.24
CA TYR A 542 -0.35 6.64 21.59
C TYR A 542 0.85 5.92 20.97
N LEU A 543 1.12 6.15 19.66
CA LEU A 543 2.28 5.62 18.94
C LEU A 543 3.62 6.10 19.55
N ALA A 544 3.73 7.39 19.81
CA ALA A 544 4.95 7.95 20.37
C ALA A 544 5.25 7.43 21.79
N MET A 545 4.20 7.17 22.58
CA MET A 545 4.36 6.58 23.92
C MET A 545 4.64 5.07 23.90
N GLY A 546 4.15 4.36 22.88
CA GLY A 546 4.34 2.92 22.71
C GLY A 546 5.69 2.53 22.08
N THR A 547 6.40 3.46 21.47
CA THR A 547 7.74 3.20 20.91
C THR A 547 8.76 3.04 22.04
N GLU A 548 9.78 2.18 21.88
CA GLU A 548 10.87 2.04 22.85
C GLU A 548 11.56 3.38 23.09
N GLY A 549 11.76 3.76 24.34
CA GLY A 549 12.25 5.08 24.73
C GLY A 549 11.21 6.20 24.68
N GLY A 550 9.94 5.88 24.42
CA GLY A 550 8.83 6.82 24.38
C GLY A 550 8.99 7.89 23.28
N ILE A 551 8.54 9.11 23.55
CA ILE A 551 8.59 10.23 22.59
C ILE A 551 10.04 10.51 22.12
N SER A 552 11.02 10.42 23.03
CA SER A 552 12.43 10.66 22.68
C SER A 552 12.97 9.58 21.75
N GLY A 553 12.70 8.29 22.03
CA GLY A 553 13.06 7.18 21.16
C GLY A 553 12.40 7.26 19.80
N CYS A 554 11.11 7.65 19.75
CA CYS A 554 10.41 7.86 18.49
C CYS A 554 11.09 8.92 17.60
N ILE A 555 11.51 10.05 18.18
CA ILE A 555 12.21 11.11 17.45
C ILE A 555 13.59 10.65 16.98
N GLU A 556 14.35 10.00 17.85
CA GLU A 556 15.69 9.49 17.56
C GLU A 556 15.66 8.50 16.39
N ILE A 557 14.82 7.48 16.47
CA ILE A 557 14.65 6.48 15.39
C ILE A 557 14.19 7.14 14.09
N ALA A 558 13.30 8.13 14.16
CA ALA A 558 12.81 8.83 12.97
C ALA A 558 13.93 9.64 12.29
N LEU A 559 14.81 10.28 13.05
CA LEU A 559 15.95 11.04 12.52
C LEU A 559 17.02 10.12 11.94
N GLU A 560 17.37 9.04 12.62
CA GLU A 560 18.35 8.05 12.15
C GLU A 560 17.96 7.39 10.82
N ASN A 561 16.65 7.31 10.54
CA ASN A 561 16.13 6.67 9.33
C ASN A 561 15.59 7.67 8.29
N ASP A 562 15.97 8.95 8.38
CA ASP A 562 15.58 10.03 7.45
C ASP A 562 14.06 10.17 7.24
N LYS A 563 13.25 9.77 8.22
CA LYS A 563 11.78 9.77 8.10
C LYS A 563 11.15 11.16 8.04
N LEU A 564 11.86 12.19 8.47
CA LEU A 564 11.39 13.58 8.50
C LEU A 564 11.89 14.41 7.31
N ARG A 565 12.44 13.78 6.27
CA ARG A 565 12.94 14.48 5.08
C ARG A 565 11.77 15.10 4.30
N LEU A 566 11.80 16.41 4.15
CA LEU A 566 10.74 17.21 3.50
C LEU A 566 10.95 17.41 2.00
N PHE A 567 12.20 17.47 1.55
CA PHE A 567 12.52 17.81 0.17
C PHE A 567 13.53 16.83 -0.43
N ASP A 568 13.24 16.40 -1.64
CA ASP A 568 14.17 15.70 -2.51
C ASP A 568 14.60 16.66 -3.64
N PHE A 569 15.85 17.10 -3.62
CA PHE A 569 16.39 18.03 -4.60
C PHE A 569 16.99 17.33 -5.82
N SER A 570 16.81 16.05 -5.98
CA SER A 570 17.23 15.32 -7.19
C SER A 570 16.51 15.85 -8.43
N ASN A 571 17.15 15.72 -9.59
CA ASN A 571 16.58 16.16 -10.86
C ASN A 571 15.92 14.97 -11.59
N SER A 572 14.78 14.49 -11.06
CA SER A 572 14.01 13.41 -11.64
C SER A 572 12.57 13.84 -11.93
N TRP A 573 12.03 13.40 -13.09
CA TRP A 573 10.64 13.61 -13.49
C TRP A 573 9.70 12.50 -13.02
N SER A 574 10.26 11.32 -12.76
CA SER A 574 9.52 10.14 -12.34
C SER A 574 9.32 10.06 -10.84
N GLN A 575 10.17 10.75 -10.05
CA GLN A 575 10.10 10.75 -8.59
C GLN A 575 9.43 12.03 -8.06
N ALA A 576 8.96 11.98 -6.81
CA ALA A 576 8.35 13.10 -6.13
C ALA A 576 9.41 14.10 -5.63
N THR A 577 10.15 14.69 -6.55
CA THR A 577 11.14 15.73 -6.27
C THR A 577 10.47 17.05 -5.89
N TRP A 578 11.23 17.97 -5.26
CA TRP A 578 10.70 19.24 -4.76
C TRP A 578 9.94 20.05 -5.82
N TRP A 579 10.43 20.09 -7.06
CA TRP A 579 9.80 20.83 -8.13
C TRP A 579 8.56 20.12 -8.72
N VAL A 580 8.57 18.78 -8.78
CA VAL A 580 7.38 17.97 -9.15
C VAL A 580 6.26 18.20 -8.14
N ILE A 581 6.57 18.19 -6.86
CA ILE A 581 5.62 18.43 -5.75
C ILE A 581 5.04 19.85 -5.83
N ILE A 582 5.89 20.86 -6.04
CA ILE A 582 5.42 22.25 -6.10
C ILE A 582 4.54 22.48 -7.34
N LEU A 583 5.02 22.12 -8.53
CA LEU A 583 4.27 22.33 -9.77
C LEU A 583 2.97 21.52 -9.79
N GLY A 584 3.06 20.23 -9.44
CA GLY A 584 1.88 19.36 -9.35
C GLY A 584 0.90 19.84 -8.28
N GLY A 585 1.40 20.19 -7.10
CA GLY A 585 0.58 20.70 -6.00
C GLY A 585 -0.13 22.01 -6.33
N LEU A 586 0.53 22.96 -6.96
CA LEU A 586 -0.10 24.22 -7.40
C LEU A 586 -1.20 23.96 -8.41
N ALA A 587 -0.94 23.15 -9.45
CA ALA A 587 -1.91 22.91 -10.50
C ALA A 587 -3.12 22.09 -9.98
N ASN A 588 -2.89 20.97 -9.28
CA ASN A 588 -3.96 20.12 -8.78
C ASN A 588 -4.86 20.84 -7.78
N ASN A 589 -4.29 21.66 -6.89
CA ASN A 589 -5.10 22.46 -5.98
C ASN A 589 -5.85 23.59 -6.69
N LEU A 590 -5.25 24.24 -7.69
CA LEU A 590 -5.95 25.25 -8.48
C LEU A 590 -7.16 24.64 -9.23
N ILE A 591 -6.99 23.46 -9.83
CA ILE A 591 -8.06 22.71 -10.49
C ILE A 591 -9.18 22.44 -9.48
N SER A 592 -8.88 21.89 -8.31
CA SER A 592 -9.86 21.53 -7.28
C SER A 592 -10.67 22.74 -6.80
N TYR A 593 -10.03 23.90 -6.58
CA TYR A 593 -10.74 25.09 -6.11
C TYR A 593 -11.52 25.86 -7.18
N THR A 594 -11.25 25.61 -8.46
CA THR A 594 -11.81 26.40 -9.55
C THR A 594 -12.77 25.64 -10.46
N SER A 595 -12.71 24.30 -10.48
CA SER A 595 -13.54 23.45 -11.36
C SER A 595 -14.33 22.36 -10.65
N ASP A 596 -14.00 22.03 -9.39
CA ASP A 596 -14.72 21.01 -8.64
C ASP A 596 -15.96 21.59 -7.97
N GLN A 597 -17.15 21.16 -8.41
CA GLN A 597 -18.43 21.58 -7.83
C GLN A 597 -18.54 21.25 -6.33
N THR A 598 -17.89 20.19 -5.85
CA THR A 598 -17.93 19.82 -4.42
C THR A 598 -17.34 20.90 -3.54
N VAL A 599 -16.26 21.53 -3.99
CA VAL A 599 -15.57 22.61 -3.28
C VAL A 599 -16.28 23.94 -3.49
N ILE A 600 -16.60 24.26 -4.76
CA ILE A 600 -17.25 25.53 -5.15
C ILE A 600 -18.57 25.70 -4.43
N GLN A 601 -19.41 24.67 -4.40
CA GLN A 601 -20.71 24.71 -3.75
C GLN A 601 -20.59 25.13 -2.27
N ARG A 602 -19.59 24.64 -1.54
CA ARG A 602 -19.43 24.92 -0.12
C ARG A 602 -19.10 26.37 0.20
N TYR A 603 -18.12 26.96 -0.49
CA TYR A 603 -17.83 28.37 -0.21
C TYR A 603 -18.95 29.31 -0.72
N LEU A 604 -19.79 28.84 -1.67
CA LEU A 604 -20.97 29.57 -2.08
C LEU A 604 -22.16 29.49 -1.08
N THR A 605 -22.12 28.57 -0.09
CA THR A 605 -23.18 28.48 0.96
C THR A 605 -23.05 29.55 2.06
N THR A 606 -21.96 30.28 2.08
CA THR A 606 -21.71 31.37 3.06
C THR A 606 -22.42 32.65 2.67
N SER A 607 -22.66 33.54 3.65
CA SER A 607 -23.45 34.75 3.49
C SER A 607 -22.88 35.77 2.49
N ASP A 608 -21.55 35.96 2.51
CA ASP A 608 -20.88 37.00 1.78
C ASP A 608 -19.48 36.55 1.25
N GLU A 609 -18.86 37.36 0.40
CA GLU A 609 -17.57 37.06 -0.22
C GLU A 609 -16.45 36.92 0.80
N LYS A 610 -16.46 37.76 1.86
CA LYS A 610 -15.45 37.72 2.92
C LYS A 610 -15.54 36.44 3.74
N SER A 611 -16.77 35.97 4.04
CA SER A 611 -17.01 34.69 4.71
C SER A 611 -16.58 33.50 3.83
N ALA A 612 -16.86 33.56 2.52
CA ALA A 612 -16.39 32.56 1.58
C ALA A 612 -14.84 32.52 1.50
N GLY A 613 -14.19 33.68 1.45
CA GLY A 613 -12.72 33.74 1.48
C GLY A 613 -12.15 33.16 2.78
N ARG A 614 -12.77 33.45 3.93
CA ARG A 614 -12.35 32.85 5.21
C ARG A 614 -12.53 31.32 5.25
N SER A 615 -13.59 30.79 4.63
CA SER A 615 -13.78 29.32 4.57
C SER A 615 -12.70 28.63 3.75
N ILE A 616 -12.26 29.24 2.64
CA ILE A 616 -11.15 28.75 1.83
C ILE A 616 -9.83 28.77 2.62
N LEU A 617 -9.55 29.85 3.35
CA LEU A 617 -8.35 29.97 4.19
C LEU A 617 -8.35 28.95 5.35
N ILE A 618 -9.48 28.72 6.02
CA ILE A 618 -9.60 27.70 7.08
C ILE A 618 -9.26 26.31 6.52
N ASN A 619 -9.80 25.96 5.35
CA ASN A 619 -9.46 24.72 4.71
C ASN A 619 -7.95 24.62 4.42
N GLY A 620 -7.34 25.68 3.87
CA GLY A 620 -5.90 25.71 3.62
C GLY A 620 -5.06 25.54 4.90
N LEU A 621 -5.44 26.23 5.98
CA LEU A 621 -4.77 26.08 7.28
C LEU A 621 -4.93 24.68 7.86
N MET A 622 -6.15 24.13 7.84
CA MET A 622 -6.38 22.75 8.30
C MET A 622 -5.59 21.74 7.48
N SER A 623 -5.54 21.90 6.16
CA SER A 623 -4.76 21.00 5.29
C SER A 623 -3.27 21.01 5.63
N VAL A 624 -2.70 22.15 6.02
CA VAL A 624 -1.30 22.22 6.44
C VAL A 624 -1.13 21.63 7.83
N PHE A 625 -1.86 22.12 8.85
CA PHE A 625 -1.57 21.78 10.24
C PHE A 625 -2.09 20.40 10.67
N VAL A 626 -3.28 20.01 10.23
CA VAL A 626 -3.84 18.70 10.63
C VAL A 626 -3.13 17.55 9.92
N SER A 627 -2.67 17.77 8.69
CA SER A 627 -1.94 16.73 7.96
C SER A 627 -0.59 16.39 8.59
N VAL A 628 0.02 17.29 9.38
CA VAL A 628 1.19 16.95 10.21
C VAL A 628 0.90 15.72 11.06
N ALA A 629 -0.29 15.64 11.67
CA ALA A 629 -0.65 14.50 12.50
C ALA A 629 -0.66 13.18 11.70
N PHE A 630 -1.15 13.18 10.46
CA PHE A 630 -1.15 11.98 9.63
C PHE A 630 0.26 11.54 9.22
N TYR A 631 1.15 12.48 8.90
CA TYR A 631 2.55 12.17 8.64
C TYR A 631 3.26 11.68 9.91
N MET A 632 2.95 12.28 11.07
CA MET A 632 3.45 11.80 12.36
C MET A 632 2.94 10.40 12.72
N ILE A 633 1.68 10.04 12.37
CA ILE A 633 1.17 8.68 12.52
C ILE A 633 2.03 7.71 11.70
N GLY A 634 2.32 8.02 10.43
CA GLY A 634 3.15 7.14 9.60
C GLY A 634 4.57 6.98 10.13
N THR A 635 5.19 8.08 10.56
CA THR A 635 6.50 8.04 11.23
C THR A 635 6.46 7.26 12.54
N GLY A 636 5.41 7.46 13.35
CA GLY A 636 5.20 6.72 14.60
C GLY A 636 4.98 5.22 14.37
N LEU A 637 4.23 4.84 13.33
CA LEU A 637 4.07 3.43 12.92
C LEU A 637 5.43 2.81 12.54
N PHE A 638 6.27 3.56 11.81
CA PHE A 638 7.59 3.09 11.45
C PHE A 638 8.45 2.86 12.69
N THR A 639 8.50 3.82 13.61
CA THR A 639 9.32 3.73 14.83
C THR A 639 8.81 2.64 15.77
N PHE A 640 7.49 2.49 15.88
CA PHE A 640 6.87 1.44 16.68
C PHE A 640 7.20 0.05 16.12
N TYR A 641 6.93 -0.22 14.84
CA TYR A 641 7.18 -1.54 14.26
C TYR A 641 8.67 -1.84 14.00
N LYS A 642 9.55 -0.84 14.04
CA LYS A 642 11.01 -1.07 14.06
C LYS A 642 11.47 -1.70 15.37
N THR A 643 10.80 -1.38 16.46
CA THR A 643 11.08 -1.94 17.80
C THR A 643 10.16 -3.11 18.18
N HIS A 644 9.06 -3.29 17.47
CA HIS A 644 8.08 -4.37 17.68
C HIS A 644 7.73 -5.11 16.38
N PRO A 645 8.71 -5.60 15.60
CA PRO A 645 8.45 -6.20 14.28
C PRO A 645 7.61 -7.49 14.36
N ALA A 646 7.68 -8.24 15.44
CA ALA A 646 6.91 -9.47 15.64
C ALA A 646 5.39 -9.22 15.82
N GLU A 647 5.00 -8.00 16.17
CA GLU A 647 3.60 -7.61 16.37
C GLU A 647 2.90 -7.16 15.09
N LEU A 648 3.65 -6.92 14.00
CA LEU A 648 3.08 -6.58 12.70
C LEU A 648 2.55 -7.84 11.99
N ASP A 649 1.35 -7.74 11.41
CA ASP A 649 0.75 -8.84 10.62
C ASP A 649 1.62 -9.18 9.41
N VAL A 650 2.24 -10.37 9.45
CA VAL A 650 3.10 -10.85 8.35
C VAL A 650 2.30 -11.18 7.09
N THR A 651 1.00 -11.42 7.21
CA THR A 651 0.11 -11.78 6.09
C THR A 651 -0.47 -10.56 5.38
N MET A 652 -0.23 -9.35 5.87
CA MET A 652 -0.77 -8.10 5.31
C MET A 652 -0.35 -7.92 3.84
N GLN A 653 -1.32 -7.80 2.93
CA GLN A 653 -1.08 -7.72 1.48
C GLN A 653 -0.83 -6.29 0.99
N GLN A 654 -1.27 -5.28 1.74
CA GLN A 654 -1.18 -3.88 1.34
C GLN A 654 -0.72 -3.01 2.50
N SER A 655 0.22 -2.11 2.23
CA SER A 655 0.74 -1.19 3.25
C SER A 655 -0.31 -0.21 3.78
N ASP A 656 -1.35 0.09 2.99
CA ASP A 656 -2.43 1.02 3.39
C ASP A 656 -3.25 0.48 4.58
N ALA A 657 -3.22 -0.82 4.84
CA ALA A 657 -3.86 -1.45 5.98
C ALA A 657 -3.09 -1.30 7.30
N ILE A 658 -1.86 -0.76 7.27
CA ILE A 658 -1.00 -0.73 8.47
C ILE A 658 -1.57 0.13 9.61
N PHE A 659 -2.14 1.28 9.30
CA PHE A 659 -2.75 2.13 10.32
C PHE A 659 -4.06 1.55 10.88
N PRO A 660 -5.01 1.08 10.06
CA PRO A 660 -6.15 0.28 10.57
C PRO A 660 -5.73 -0.95 11.39
N PHE A 661 -4.69 -1.66 10.96
CA PHE A 661 -4.16 -2.80 11.71
C PHE A 661 -3.65 -2.38 13.10
N PHE A 662 -2.85 -1.32 13.17
CA PHE A 662 -2.38 -0.78 14.44
C PHE A 662 -3.55 -0.40 15.38
N MET A 663 -4.62 0.21 14.84
CA MET A 663 -5.81 0.54 15.63
C MET A 663 -6.45 -0.71 16.24
N MET A 664 -6.53 -1.79 15.47
CA MET A 664 -7.19 -3.03 15.91
C MET A 664 -6.31 -3.88 16.83
N SER A 665 -4.99 -3.90 16.61
CA SER A 665 -4.09 -4.78 17.34
C SER A 665 -3.53 -4.16 18.62
N GLN A 666 -3.34 -2.84 18.64
CA GLN A 666 -2.60 -2.17 19.71
C GLN A 666 -3.48 -1.28 20.60
N MET A 667 -4.66 -0.88 20.14
CA MET A 667 -5.51 0.03 20.90
C MET A 667 -6.59 -0.70 21.69
N PRO A 668 -6.96 -0.17 22.87
CA PRO A 668 -8.05 -0.77 23.66
C PRO A 668 -9.36 -0.83 22.89
N ALA A 669 -10.14 -1.88 23.13
CA ALA A 669 -11.49 -2.00 22.60
C ALA A 669 -12.32 -0.74 22.94
N GLY A 670 -13.11 -0.28 22.00
CA GLY A 670 -13.83 0.99 22.09
C GLY A 670 -13.05 2.16 21.49
N VAL A 671 -11.78 2.34 21.82
CA VAL A 671 -10.91 3.32 21.14
C VAL A 671 -10.68 2.87 19.70
N ALA A 672 -10.36 1.60 19.51
CA ALA A 672 -10.24 1.00 18.16
C ALA A 672 -11.55 1.20 17.36
N GLY A 673 -12.71 0.91 17.96
CA GLY A 673 -14.03 1.13 17.34
C GLY A 673 -14.28 2.59 16.95
N ALA A 674 -13.88 3.55 17.81
CA ALA A 674 -14.02 4.97 17.52
C ALA A 674 -13.12 5.43 16.35
N LEU A 675 -11.90 4.90 16.25
CA LEU A 675 -10.99 5.20 15.16
C LEU A 675 -11.41 4.53 13.85
N ILE A 676 -11.93 3.32 13.89
CA ILE A 676 -12.55 2.69 12.72
C ILE A 676 -13.79 3.48 12.29
N ALA A 677 -14.62 3.96 13.23
CA ALA A 677 -15.72 4.87 12.91
C ALA A 677 -15.22 6.19 12.28
N ALA A 678 -14.01 6.67 12.60
CA ALA A 678 -13.40 7.81 11.94
C ALA A 678 -13.06 7.51 10.45
N ILE A 679 -12.64 6.27 10.12
CA ILE A 679 -12.45 5.87 8.72
C ILE A 679 -13.79 5.84 7.98
N PHE A 680 -14.84 5.28 8.60
CA PHE A 680 -16.21 5.36 8.08
C PHE A 680 -16.62 6.83 7.86
N ALA A 681 -16.34 7.70 8.82
CA ALA A 681 -16.63 9.12 8.73
C ALA A 681 -15.96 9.80 7.54
N ALA A 682 -14.68 9.54 7.31
CA ALA A 682 -13.92 10.07 6.18
C ALA A 682 -14.45 9.57 4.83
N THR A 683 -14.84 8.29 4.76
CA THR A 683 -15.51 7.72 3.58
C THR A 683 -16.84 8.41 3.32
N MET A 684 -17.70 8.46 4.34
CA MET A 684 -19.06 8.98 4.23
C MET A 684 -19.08 10.49 3.93
N SER A 685 -18.13 11.30 4.44
CA SER A 685 -18.04 12.73 4.13
C SER A 685 -17.74 12.98 2.65
N THR A 686 -16.83 12.21 2.07
CA THR A 686 -16.49 12.30 0.66
C THR A 686 -17.65 11.86 -0.22
N ILE A 687 -18.31 10.74 0.12
CA ILE A 687 -19.44 10.22 -0.66
C ILE A 687 -20.63 11.16 -0.61
N SER A 688 -21.03 11.67 0.56
CA SER A 688 -22.15 12.60 0.72
C SER A 688 -21.93 13.87 -0.09
N SER A 689 -20.70 14.35 -0.14
CA SER A 689 -20.29 15.51 -0.90
C SER A 689 -20.40 15.26 -2.39
N ASN A 690 -19.95 14.10 -2.88
CA ASN A 690 -20.05 13.72 -4.28
C ASN A 690 -21.51 13.53 -4.70
N ILE A 691 -22.32 12.82 -3.91
CA ILE A 691 -23.77 12.64 -4.15
C ILE A 691 -24.48 14.00 -4.28
N ASN A 692 -24.26 14.90 -3.30
CA ASN A 692 -24.90 16.21 -3.31
C ASN A 692 -24.48 17.07 -4.50
N SER A 693 -23.21 17.02 -4.90
CA SER A 693 -22.68 17.79 -6.01
C SER A 693 -23.15 17.27 -7.36
N VAL A 694 -23.23 15.95 -7.55
CA VAL A 694 -23.82 15.32 -8.73
C VAL A 694 -25.31 15.65 -8.83
N ALA A 695 -26.04 15.55 -7.71
CA ALA A 695 -27.46 15.91 -7.67
C ALA A 695 -27.69 17.39 -8.01
N THR A 696 -26.81 18.28 -7.55
CA THR A 696 -26.87 19.71 -7.85
C THR A 696 -26.58 19.95 -9.33
N ALA A 697 -25.48 19.38 -9.87
CA ALA A 697 -25.13 19.52 -11.29
C ALA A 697 -26.24 18.97 -12.18
N PHE A 698 -26.74 17.76 -11.93
CA PHE A 698 -27.84 17.18 -12.69
C PHE A 698 -29.11 18.04 -12.64
N SER A 699 -29.52 18.49 -11.46
CA SER A 699 -30.76 19.24 -11.29
C SER A 699 -30.69 20.62 -11.94
N ILE A 700 -29.55 21.29 -11.88
CA ILE A 700 -29.39 22.68 -12.36
C ILE A 700 -28.95 22.69 -13.82
N ASP A 701 -27.93 21.87 -14.20
CA ASP A 701 -27.35 21.92 -15.52
C ASP A 701 -28.18 21.19 -16.57
N PHE A 702 -28.87 20.11 -16.19
CA PHE A 702 -29.70 19.34 -17.12
C PHE A 702 -31.19 19.62 -16.88
N TRP A 703 -31.73 19.27 -15.75
CA TRP A 703 -33.17 19.31 -15.54
C TRP A 703 -33.76 20.72 -15.65
N LYS A 704 -33.29 21.66 -14.82
CA LYS A 704 -33.79 23.06 -14.81
C LYS A 704 -33.47 23.77 -16.10
N ARG A 705 -32.34 23.47 -16.75
CA ARG A 705 -31.91 24.09 -18.01
C ARG A 705 -32.86 23.72 -19.16
N PHE A 706 -33.30 22.48 -19.25
CA PHE A 706 -34.22 22.01 -20.27
C PHE A 706 -35.71 22.18 -19.90
N ARG A 707 -36.00 22.41 -18.61
CA ARG A 707 -37.36 22.64 -18.08
C ARG A 707 -37.39 23.85 -17.17
N PRO A 708 -37.27 25.08 -17.68
CA PRO A 708 -37.14 26.31 -16.86
C PRO A 708 -38.37 26.58 -15.97
N SER A 709 -39.57 26.12 -16.33
CA SER A 709 -40.81 26.27 -15.58
C SER A 709 -40.99 25.33 -14.38
N THR A 710 -39.96 24.52 -14.07
CA THR A 710 -39.98 23.60 -12.90
C THR A 710 -40.11 24.39 -11.60
N SER A 711 -41.13 24.10 -10.79
CA SER A 711 -41.30 24.71 -9.46
C SER A 711 -40.21 24.27 -8.50
N ASP A 712 -39.89 25.09 -7.49
CA ASP A 712 -38.88 24.83 -6.49
C ASP A 712 -39.07 23.49 -5.77
N THR A 713 -40.31 23.16 -5.42
CA THR A 713 -40.67 21.89 -4.79
C THR A 713 -40.33 20.67 -5.68
N LYS A 714 -40.66 20.77 -6.97
CA LYS A 714 -40.36 19.71 -7.96
C LYS A 714 -38.84 19.58 -8.17
N LEU A 715 -38.11 20.70 -8.15
CA LEU A 715 -36.67 20.71 -8.30
C LEU A 715 -35.96 19.98 -7.16
N VAL A 716 -36.43 20.18 -5.91
CA VAL A 716 -35.92 19.43 -4.73
C VAL A 716 -36.23 17.94 -4.84
N VAL A 717 -37.41 17.57 -5.34
CA VAL A 717 -37.73 16.14 -5.58
C VAL A 717 -36.81 15.54 -6.62
N VAL A 718 -36.53 16.24 -7.72
CA VAL A 718 -35.59 15.81 -8.75
C VAL A 718 -34.19 15.65 -8.15
N ALA A 719 -33.75 16.60 -7.34
CA ALA A 719 -32.43 16.53 -6.68
C ALA A 719 -32.33 15.33 -5.73
N ARG A 720 -33.36 15.03 -4.95
CA ARG A 720 -33.40 13.84 -4.10
C ARG A 720 -33.31 12.55 -4.90
N TRP A 721 -34.06 12.44 -5.99
CA TRP A 721 -33.96 11.28 -6.87
C TRP A 721 -32.58 11.18 -7.54
N ALA A 722 -32.00 12.30 -7.98
CA ALA A 722 -30.65 12.33 -8.52
C ALA A 722 -29.62 11.88 -7.47
N SER A 723 -29.79 12.27 -6.20
CA SER A 723 -28.95 11.80 -5.09
C SER A 723 -29.05 10.29 -4.88
N VAL A 724 -30.28 9.76 -4.85
CA VAL A 724 -30.49 8.30 -4.69
C VAL A 724 -29.88 7.54 -5.87
N VAL A 725 -30.19 7.96 -7.10
CA VAL A 725 -29.72 7.26 -8.31
C VAL A 725 -28.19 7.29 -8.39
N SER A 726 -27.57 8.48 -8.24
CA SER A 726 -26.12 8.59 -8.33
C SER A 726 -25.41 7.82 -7.22
N GLY A 727 -25.94 7.89 -6.00
CA GLY A 727 -25.41 7.14 -4.86
C GLY A 727 -25.54 5.63 -5.05
N MET A 728 -26.71 5.15 -5.53
CA MET A 728 -26.92 3.74 -5.82
C MET A 728 -26.03 3.23 -6.96
N VAL A 729 -25.84 4.03 -8.02
CA VAL A 729 -24.90 3.65 -9.11
C VAL A 729 -23.47 3.54 -8.57
N GLY A 730 -23.02 4.51 -7.75
CA GLY A 730 -21.72 4.44 -7.10
C GLY A 730 -21.57 3.23 -6.17
N LEU A 731 -22.61 2.91 -5.38
CA LEU A 731 -22.65 1.73 -4.52
C LEU A 731 -22.58 0.41 -5.30
N LEU A 732 -23.39 0.28 -6.35
CA LEU A 732 -23.40 -0.93 -7.18
C LEU A 732 -22.07 -1.11 -7.90
N LEU A 733 -21.46 -0.03 -8.36
CA LEU A 733 -20.15 -0.06 -8.99
C LEU A 733 -19.07 -0.49 -7.97
N ALA A 734 -19.14 -0.03 -6.72
CA ALA A 734 -18.23 -0.47 -5.66
C ALA A 734 -18.40 -1.96 -5.34
N LEU A 735 -19.63 -2.46 -5.27
CA LEU A 735 -19.92 -3.89 -5.08
C LEU A 735 -19.41 -4.73 -6.25
N PHE A 736 -19.55 -4.23 -7.48
CA PHE A 736 -19.01 -4.86 -8.68
C PHE A 736 -17.48 -4.92 -8.65
N MET A 737 -16.83 -3.82 -8.24
CA MET A 737 -15.36 -3.78 -8.06
C MET A 737 -14.90 -4.82 -7.03
N ALA A 738 -15.67 -5.06 -5.98
CA ALA A 738 -15.36 -6.05 -4.96
C ALA A 738 -15.44 -7.50 -5.46
N THR A 739 -16.10 -7.76 -6.61
CA THR A 739 -16.14 -9.09 -7.25
C THR A 739 -14.95 -9.34 -8.18
N TRP A 740 -14.18 -8.31 -8.50
CA TRP A 740 -13.03 -8.39 -9.39
C TRP A 740 -11.73 -8.31 -8.60
N GLU A 741 -10.87 -9.30 -8.76
CA GLU A 741 -9.50 -9.29 -8.22
C GLU A 741 -8.60 -8.39 -9.09
N ILE A 742 -8.81 -7.08 -9.02
CA ILE A 742 -7.99 -6.12 -9.79
C ILE A 742 -6.88 -5.58 -8.90
N GLN A 743 -5.69 -6.13 -9.02
CA GLN A 743 -4.50 -5.67 -8.28
C GLN A 743 -4.01 -4.27 -8.71
N SER A 744 -4.34 -3.79 -9.91
CA SER A 744 -3.87 -2.51 -10.47
C SER A 744 -4.95 -1.43 -10.60
N PHE A 745 -6.11 -1.60 -9.96
CA PHE A 745 -7.22 -0.64 -10.11
C PHE A 745 -6.91 0.75 -9.53
N LEU A 746 -6.03 0.81 -8.53
CA LEU A 746 -5.57 2.09 -7.96
C LEU A 746 -4.77 2.90 -9.00
N ASP A 747 -3.93 2.23 -9.77
CA ASP A 747 -3.14 2.87 -10.83
C ASP A 747 -4.07 3.36 -11.95
N PHE A 748 -4.98 2.53 -12.40
CA PHE A 748 -6.03 2.92 -13.37
C PHE A 748 -6.88 4.09 -12.87
N PHE A 749 -7.18 4.14 -11.58
CA PHE A 749 -7.95 5.23 -11.00
C PHE A 749 -7.17 6.55 -10.97
N ASN A 750 -5.92 6.54 -10.50
CA ASN A 750 -5.08 7.73 -10.48
C ASN A 750 -4.85 8.27 -11.89
N GLU A 751 -4.74 7.38 -12.85
CA GLU A 751 -4.62 7.67 -14.26
C GLU A 751 -5.91 8.29 -14.81
N ALA A 752 -7.07 7.66 -14.59
CA ALA A 752 -8.39 8.18 -14.98
C ALA A 752 -8.71 9.51 -14.31
N LEU A 753 -8.28 9.71 -13.04
CA LEU A 753 -8.39 10.97 -12.31
C LEU A 753 -7.59 12.09 -12.98
N GLY A 754 -6.33 11.84 -13.29
CA GLY A 754 -5.47 12.79 -13.98
C GLY A 754 -6.04 13.20 -15.34
N LEU A 755 -6.55 12.23 -16.07
CA LEU A 755 -7.13 12.39 -17.41
C LEU A 755 -8.42 13.25 -17.43
N LEU A 756 -9.32 13.09 -16.46
CA LEU A 756 -10.63 13.73 -16.49
C LEU A 756 -10.67 15.13 -15.86
N THR A 757 -9.69 15.51 -15.05
CA THR A 757 -9.73 16.74 -14.27
C THR A 757 -8.79 17.83 -14.78
N SER A 758 -7.70 17.48 -15.45
CA SER A 758 -6.65 18.42 -15.87
C SER A 758 -7.16 19.50 -16.81
N GLY A 759 -7.91 19.13 -17.82
CA GLY A 759 -8.46 20.04 -18.80
C GLY A 759 -9.60 20.92 -18.27
N LEU A 760 -10.37 20.44 -17.27
CA LEU A 760 -11.42 21.26 -16.64
C LEU A 760 -10.80 22.50 -15.97
N GLY A 761 -9.68 22.36 -15.28
CA GLY A 761 -8.95 23.51 -14.72
C GLY A 761 -8.53 24.50 -15.80
N GLY A 762 -8.06 24.02 -16.94
CA GLY A 762 -7.73 24.84 -18.12
C GLY A 762 -8.94 25.62 -18.64
N LEU A 763 -10.11 24.97 -18.78
CA LEU A 763 -11.37 25.64 -19.22
C LEU A 763 -11.78 26.74 -18.26
N PHE A 764 -11.74 26.54 -16.95
CA PHE A 764 -12.09 27.56 -15.98
C PHE A 764 -11.06 28.71 -15.95
N PHE A 765 -9.77 28.42 -16.10
CA PHE A 765 -8.74 29.44 -16.23
C PHE A 765 -9.01 30.32 -17.47
N ILE A 766 -9.26 29.73 -18.63
CA ILE A 766 -9.59 30.44 -19.86
C ILE A 766 -10.87 31.27 -19.68
N ALA A 767 -11.89 30.72 -19.02
CA ALA A 767 -13.15 31.42 -18.81
C ALA A 767 -12.99 32.69 -17.97
N VAL A 768 -12.15 32.69 -16.95
CA VAL A 768 -11.94 33.82 -16.04
C VAL A 768 -10.95 34.86 -16.62
N PHE A 769 -9.82 34.41 -17.16
CA PHE A 769 -8.70 35.29 -17.51
C PHE A 769 -8.60 35.62 -19.01
N MET A 770 -9.07 34.77 -19.92
CA MET A 770 -8.82 34.91 -21.35
C MET A 770 -10.09 35.33 -22.11
N LYS A 771 -10.54 36.57 -21.88
CA LYS A 771 -11.81 37.10 -22.43
C LYS A 771 -11.94 37.01 -23.96
N ARG A 772 -10.83 36.96 -24.70
CA ARG A 772 -10.80 36.91 -26.18
C ARG A 772 -10.95 35.52 -26.77
N VAL A 773 -10.71 34.46 -25.97
CA VAL A 773 -10.79 33.06 -26.42
C VAL A 773 -12.25 32.66 -26.65
N LYS A 774 -12.55 32.16 -27.84
CA LYS A 774 -13.89 31.64 -28.22
C LYS A 774 -14.10 30.22 -27.72
N GLY A 775 -15.38 29.81 -27.58
CA GLY A 775 -15.74 28.50 -27.04
C GLY A 775 -15.13 27.31 -27.78
N TYR A 776 -15.04 27.35 -29.10
CA TYR A 776 -14.40 26.27 -29.88
C TYR A 776 -12.91 26.15 -29.60
N ALA A 777 -12.20 27.27 -29.44
CA ALA A 777 -10.76 27.26 -29.12
C ALA A 777 -10.50 26.73 -27.71
N ALA A 778 -11.33 27.13 -26.74
CA ALA A 778 -11.27 26.61 -25.38
C ALA A 778 -11.52 25.08 -25.34
N LEU A 779 -12.51 24.61 -26.07
CA LEU A 779 -12.84 23.19 -26.14
C LEU A 779 -11.75 22.36 -26.84
N THR A 780 -11.20 22.87 -27.95
CA THR A 780 -10.07 22.20 -28.63
C THR A 780 -8.85 22.17 -27.72
N GLY A 781 -8.55 23.25 -27.00
CA GLY A 781 -7.48 23.27 -25.98
C GLY A 781 -7.70 22.22 -24.91
N PHE A 782 -8.91 22.07 -24.39
CA PHE A 782 -9.29 21.03 -23.44
C PHE A 782 -8.99 19.64 -24.00
N ILE A 783 -9.51 19.30 -25.19
CA ILE A 783 -9.35 17.96 -25.80
C ILE A 783 -7.86 17.64 -26.06
N VAL A 784 -7.08 18.62 -26.54
CA VAL A 784 -5.65 18.41 -26.79
C VAL A 784 -4.89 18.26 -25.49
N GLY A 785 -5.26 19.02 -24.43
CA GLY A 785 -4.66 18.86 -23.09
C GLY A 785 -4.84 17.47 -22.53
N GLU A 786 -6.07 16.92 -22.60
CA GLU A 786 -6.36 15.56 -22.15
C GLU A 786 -5.64 14.50 -23.00
N ALA A 787 -5.60 14.68 -24.32
CA ALA A 787 -4.88 13.76 -25.20
C ALA A 787 -3.37 13.72 -24.93
N VAL A 788 -2.76 14.86 -24.58
CA VAL A 788 -1.34 14.92 -24.19
C VAL A 788 -1.12 14.22 -22.87
N VAL A 789 -1.99 14.41 -21.88
CA VAL A 789 -1.88 13.74 -20.58
C VAL A 789 -2.05 12.23 -20.75
N PHE A 790 -3.00 11.78 -21.55
CA PHE A 790 -3.17 10.35 -21.87
C PHE A 790 -1.93 9.76 -22.55
N TRP A 791 -1.36 10.48 -23.54
CA TRP A 791 -0.13 10.05 -24.18
C TRP A 791 1.03 9.96 -23.19
N MET A 792 1.12 10.91 -22.26
CA MET A 792 2.18 10.89 -21.24
C MET A 792 2.03 9.73 -20.26
N SER A 793 0.82 9.40 -19.83
CA SER A 793 0.58 8.28 -18.92
C SER A 793 1.01 6.93 -19.50
N GLU A 794 0.80 6.73 -20.80
CA GLU A 794 1.11 5.47 -21.50
C GLU A 794 2.58 5.35 -21.95
N TYR A 795 3.21 6.47 -22.32
CA TYR A 795 4.49 6.43 -23.03
C TYR A 795 5.66 7.10 -22.27
N THR A 796 5.43 7.59 -21.06
CA THR A 796 6.50 8.24 -20.27
C THR A 796 6.47 7.78 -18.82
N ASP A 797 7.63 7.81 -18.15
CA ASP A 797 7.77 7.56 -16.72
C ASP A 797 7.52 8.83 -15.88
N ALA A 798 6.81 9.82 -16.40
CA ALA A 798 6.56 11.07 -15.70
C ALA A 798 5.65 10.87 -14.48
N ASN A 799 6.00 11.50 -13.37
CA ASN A 799 5.20 11.41 -12.15
C ASN A 799 3.79 11.95 -12.38
N PHE A 800 2.76 11.20 -12.00
CA PHE A 800 1.35 11.55 -12.18
C PHE A 800 0.95 12.93 -11.62
N LEU A 801 1.67 13.45 -10.62
CA LEU A 801 1.43 14.79 -10.08
C LEU A 801 1.55 15.90 -11.12
N LEU A 802 2.39 15.70 -12.15
CA LEU A 802 2.59 16.67 -13.22
C LEU A 802 1.45 16.68 -14.23
N PHE A 803 0.63 15.65 -14.31
CA PHE A 803 -0.44 15.51 -15.32
C PHE A 803 -1.43 16.68 -15.26
N GLY A 804 -1.86 17.07 -14.05
CA GLY A 804 -2.71 18.24 -13.86
C GLY A 804 -2.07 19.55 -14.37
N ALA A 805 -0.78 19.75 -14.09
CA ALA A 805 -0.06 20.94 -14.54
C ALA A 805 0.09 21.00 -16.06
N ILE A 806 0.52 19.89 -16.66
CA ILE A 806 0.76 19.80 -18.12
C ILE A 806 -0.55 19.91 -18.88
N GLY A 807 -1.58 19.16 -18.49
CA GLY A 807 -2.88 19.21 -19.15
C GLY A 807 -3.50 20.62 -19.11
N MET A 808 -3.43 21.29 -17.97
CA MET A 808 -3.89 22.67 -17.82
C MET A 808 -3.09 23.64 -18.70
N VAL A 809 -1.76 23.58 -18.71
CA VAL A 809 -0.90 24.45 -19.51
C VAL A 809 -1.11 24.22 -21.00
N VAL A 810 -1.15 22.98 -21.44
CA VAL A 810 -1.40 22.63 -22.84
C VAL A 810 -2.77 23.15 -23.29
N SER A 811 -3.80 22.94 -22.47
CA SER A 811 -5.16 23.44 -22.75
C SER A 811 -5.17 24.96 -22.96
N ILE A 812 -4.49 25.71 -22.09
CA ILE A 812 -4.39 27.16 -22.15
C ILE A 812 -3.61 27.63 -23.39
N VAL A 813 -2.45 27.03 -23.66
CA VAL A 813 -1.57 27.41 -24.79
C VAL A 813 -2.25 27.12 -26.12
N VAL A 814 -2.85 25.97 -26.30
CA VAL A 814 -3.56 25.62 -27.56
C VAL A 814 -4.75 26.54 -27.78
N ALA A 815 -5.55 26.78 -26.73
CA ALA A 815 -6.68 27.72 -26.84
C ALA A 815 -6.22 29.14 -27.19
N TRP A 816 -5.12 29.61 -26.63
CA TRP A 816 -4.53 30.92 -26.92
C TRP A 816 -4.03 30.99 -28.36
N MET A 817 -3.28 30.00 -28.86
CA MET A 817 -2.79 29.93 -30.23
C MET A 817 -3.94 29.95 -31.26
N LEU A 818 -4.99 29.18 -31.03
CA LEU A 818 -6.17 29.18 -31.90
C LEU A 818 -6.91 30.53 -31.89
N SER A 819 -6.89 31.26 -30.79
CA SER A 819 -7.48 32.58 -30.70
C SER A 819 -6.69 33.64 -31.51
N LEU A 820 -5.37 33.56 -31.55
CA LEU A 820 -4.50 34.42 -32.36
C LEU A 820 -4.77 34.24 -33.86
N GLY A 821 -4.93 32.99 -34.34
CA GLY A 821 -5.27 32.70 -35.72
C GLY A 821 -6.62 33.29 -36.17
N SER A 822 -7.60 33.38 -35.24
CA SER A 822 -8.89 34.04 -35.54
C SER A 822 -8.79 35.55 -35.59
N TYR A 823 -7.86 36.15 -34.87
CA TYR A 823 -7.61 37.60 -34.86
C TYR A 823 -6.97 38.09 -36.15
N LEU A 824 -6.01 37.36 -36.69
CA LEU A 824 -5.35 37.61 -37.96
C LEU A 824 -6.30 37.48 -39.16
N LYS A 825 -7.37 36.63 -39.06
CA LYS A 825 -8.43 36.54 -40.06
C LYS A 825 -9.48 37.67 -39.98
N SER A 826 -9.71 38.28 -38.86
CA SER A 826 -10.69 39.35 -38.67
C SER A 826 -10.10 40.75 -38.92
N SER A 827 -8.78 40.87 -39.02
CA SER A 827 -8.08 42.11 -39.36
C SER A 827 -7.71 42.22 -40.85
N LYS A 828 -8.00 41.20 -41.64
CA LYS A 828 -8.09 41.21 -43.11
C LYS A 828 -9.53 41.36 -43.56
#